data_6bd1b1a1600a777af9057ee3318430f5
#
_entry.id   6bd1b1a1600a777af9057ee3318430f5
#
_cell.length_a   1.000
_cell.length_b   1.000
_cell.length_c   1.000
_cell.angle_alpha   90.00
_cell.angle_beta   90.00
_cell.angle_gamma   90.00
#
_symmetry.space_group_name_H-M   'P 1'
#
loop_
_entity.id
_entity.type
_entity.pdbx_description
1 polymer ?
#
loop_
_entity_poly.entity_id
_entity_poly.type
_entity_poly.pdbx_seq_one_letter_code
_entity_poly.pdbx_strand_id
1 'polypeptide(L)'
;ANSAMPLTLHRKIATSFKDQFLLQIFQISLTSLHQLKSEVPDELRRVPISLALRCLSFDFVGSPVDESSEEFGTVQLPASWRPLLQDPSTVQIFFDYYKVNDTSVSKEALECLVRLASVRRSLFVEDPARSQFLSHLMSGTREILQTGQGLADHGNYHEFCRLLGRFKVNYQLSELLNVEFYGEWLGLVAEFTTKSLLSWQWASNSVYYLLSLWSRLVTSVPYLKGDTPSLLDETVPKITEGFITSRINSVQASFADNSPDPDNPLENAESLQDQLESLPYLCRFKYESCSLFIINIMEPLLQAYTARSRLPASGDAAELSVIEGQIAWMVHIIAAILKIRQTVGCSQDSQELFDAELAARVLQLINITDTGVHAQRYQEISKQRLDRAILIFVQNFRRSYVGDQAMHASKQLYARLSELLGLTDHLVLLNVIVGKIATNLKCYAECEDVIDHTLSLFLELASGYMTGKLILKLESTKFIIANHSRENFPFLEEYRCVRSRTNFYYILGCLVFMEDGPVKFRSFMEPLLQVAVNLEASADAAFRTDVVKYAFTGLMRDLRGIAMATNSRRTYGLLFDWLYPSRMPLLLRAISLLTDEPEVTTPLLKFMSEFVLNKAQRLTFDSSSPNGILLFREISKLIVAYGSRILLLPNGTNIYRSKYKGIWISLTVLSRALCGNYVNFGVFELYGDRALADALDISLKMTLSIPLSDILTFKKLSKAYYGYMEVLFNNHITINSVLNLDTSTFVHIVTSLESGLKGLDTGISTQCASAIDSLAAFYFNNITAGDNPPSPAALNLARHIGELPSLFPQILKSLFEIIIFEDAGNQWSLSRPILSLIMISEQMFSDLRSQPLDQQQRLSQCFDKLMTDVTRSLEPKNRDRFTQNLTTFRHDFRAK
;
A
#
# COMPACT_ATOMS: atom_id res chain seq x y z
N ALA A 1 21.31 18.83 5.16
CA ALA A 1 22.74 18.89 5.48
C ALA A 1 23.26 17.69 6.28
N ASN A 2 22.45 16.71 6.61
CA ASN A 2 22.85 15.67 7.59
C ASN A 2 22.72 14.23 7.05
N SER A 3 22.73 14.04 5.76
CA SER A 3 22.68 12.71 5.12
C SER A 3 23.93 11.84 5.38
N ALA A 4 24.98 12.42 5.92
CA ALA A 4 26.25 11.74 6.20
C ALA A 4 26.45 11.33 7.67
N MET A 5 25.53 11.66 8.57
CA MET A 5 25.67 11.37 9.99
C MET A 5 24.86 10.13 10.37
N PRO A 6 25.45 9.14 11.08
CA PRO A 6 24.70 8.00 11.58
C PRO A 6 23.53 8.42 12.46
N LEU A 7 22.37 7.78 12.29
CA LEU A 7 21.15 8.11 13.04
C LEU A 7 21.34 8.07 14.56
N THR A 8 22.13 7.13 15.06
CA THR A 8 22.45 7.02 16.49
C THR A 8 23.24 8.21 17.02
N LEU A 9 24.21 8.71 16.25
CA LEU A 9 24.97 9.91 16.61
C LEU A 9 24.09 11.15 16.53
N HIS A 10 23.24 11.25 15.50
CA HIS A 10 22.27 12.32 15.37
C HIS A 10 21.33 12.37 16.58
N ARG A 11 20.77 11.23 16.98
CA ARG A 11 19.92 11.13 18.18
C ARG A 11 20.65 11.55 19.46
N LYS A 12 21.91 11.13 19.62
CA LYS A 12 22.71 11.49 20.77
C LYS A 12 22.97 13.01 20.86
N ILE A 13 23.31 13.63 19.74
CA ILE A 13 23.51 15.07 19.63
C ILE A 13 22.20 15.80 19.88
N ALA A 14 21.11 15.36 19.28
CA ALA A 14 19.79 15.95 19.47
C ALA A 14 19.32 15.86 20.92
N THR A 15 19.52 14.73 21.58
CA THR A 15 19.18 14.56 22.99
C THR A 15 20.04 15.48 23.88
N SER A 16 21.34 15.56 23.65
CA SER A 16 22.23 16.45 24.40
C SER A 16 21.84 17.91 24.20
N PHE A 17 21.56 18.32 22.98
CA PHE A 17 21.09 19.67 22.67
C PHE A 17 19.77 20.00 23.38
N LYS A 18 18.81 19.08 23.29
CA LYS A 18 17.53 19.21 23.98
C LYS A 18 17.68 19.42 25.49
N ASP A 19 18.54 18.62 26.12
CA ASP A 19 18.68 18.63 27.57
C ASP A 19 19.50 19.82 28.10
N GLN A 20 20.44 20.32 27.29
CA GLN A 20 21.37 21.36 27.75
C GLN A 20 21.02 22.77 27.29
N PHE A 21 20.48 22.94 26.08
CA PHE A 21 20.38 24.25 25.45
C PHE A 21 18.95 24.67 25.04
N LEU A 22 18.10 23.71 24.68
CA LEU A 22 16.81 24.03 24.08
C LEU A 22 15.91 24.86 24.99
N LEU A 23 15.88 24.56 26.27
CA LEU A 23 15.10 25.34 27.27
C LEU A 23 15.55 26.79 27.33
N GLN A 24 16.87 27.02 27.34
CA GLN A 24 17.43 28.38 27.41
C GLN A 24 17.06 29.19 26.16
N ILE A 25 17.11 28.57 25.00
CA ILE A 25 16.71 29.22 23.73
C ILE A 25 15.23 29.57 23.77
N PHE A 26 14.40 28.66 24.26
CA PHE A 26 12.96 28.90 24.39
C PHE A 26 12.68 30.04 25.42
N GLN A 27 13.39 30.07 26.52
CA GLN A 27 13.30 31.16 27.51
C GLN A 27 13.70 32.52 26.91
N ILE A 28 14.73 32.57 26.09
CA ILE A 28 15.14 33.78 25.38
C ILE A 28 14.02 34.23 24.42
N SER A 29 13.42 33.30 23.70
CA SER A 29 12.31 33.64 22.82
C SER A 29 11.10 34.20 23.58
N LEU A 30 10.74 33.62 24.74
CA LEU A 30 9.65 34.12 25.59
C LEU A 30 9.95 35.49 26.15
N THR A 31 11.17 35.72 26.66
CA THR A 31 11.58 37.03 27.15
C THR A 31 11.50 38.08 26.07
N SER A 32 11.95 37.77 24.87
CA SER A 32 11.85 38.65 23.71
C SER A 32 10.40 38.97 23.36
N LEU A 33 9.52 37.97 23.36
CA LEU A 33 8.10 38.14 23.11
C LEU A 33 7.44 39.04 24.15
N HIS A 34 7.79 38.91 25.45
CA HIS A 34 7.28 39.79 26.50
C HIS A 34 7.74 41.23 26.34
N GLN A 35 8.98 41.42 25.90
CA GLN A 35 9.52 42.78 25.67
C GLN A 35 8.93 43.48 24.46
N LEU A 36 8.56 42.72 23.43
CA LEU A 36 8.05 43.22 22.16
C LEU A 36 6.50 43.38 22.12
N LYS A 37 5.81 43.28 23.25
CA LYS A 37 4.37 43.46 23.36
C LYS A 37 3.89 44.86 23.00
N SER A 38 4.69 45.91 23.27
CA SER A 38 4.37 47.31 22.98
C SER A 38 4.66 47.65 21.51
N GLU A 39 4.20 48.78 21.05
CA GLU A 39 4.28 49.26 19.66
C GLU A 39 5.66 49.09 19.03
N VAL A 40 5.85 47.95 18.31
CA VAL A 40 7.07 47.57 17.63
C VAL A 40 6.67 47.08 16.24
N PRO A 41 7.51 47.26 15.20
CA PRO A 41 7.24 46.73 13.88
C PRO A 41 7.03 45.21 13.90
N ASP A 42 6.05 44.71 13.20
CA ASP A 42 5.68 43.30 13.15
C ASP A 42 6.83 42.41 12.72
N GLU A 43 7.77 42.91 11.91
CA GLU A 43 8.96 42.18 11.47
C GLU A 43 9.84 41.72 12.63
N LEU A 44 9.94 42.52 13.71
CA LEU A 44 10.69 42.17 14.91
C LEU A 44 10.00 41.08 15.74
N ARG A 45 8.68 41.00 15.67
CA ARG A 45 7.89 39.98 16.36
C ARG A 45 7.96 38.62 15.70
N ARG A 46 8.20 38.56 14.39
CA ARG A 46 8.28 37.30 13.62
C ARG A 46 9.44 36.42 14.06
N VAL A 47 10.59 37.01 14.39
CA VAL A 47 11.78 36.24 14.76
C VAL A 47 11.57 35.46 16.06
N PRO A 48 11.19 36.08 17.19
CA PRO A 48 11.02 35.33 18.43
C PRO A 48 9.85 34.35 18.40
N ILE A 49 8.77 34.64 17.68
CA ILE A 49 7.65 33.68 17.57
C ILE A 49 8.04 32.46 16.77
N SER A 50 8.75 32.64 15.64
CA SER A 50 9.30 31.53 14.86
C SER A 50 10.30 30.72 15.65
N LEU A 51 11.14 31.38 16.46
CA LEU A 51 12.09 30.68 17.31
C LEU A 51 11.38 29.83 18.36
N ALA A 52 10.37 30.37 19.01
CA ALA A 52 9.55 29.62 19.97
C ALA A 52 8.87 28.40 19.30
N LEU A 53 8.30 28.58 18.14
CA LEU A 53 7.69 27.48 17.38
C LEU A 53 8.70 26.39 17.03
N ARG A 54 9.91 26.76 16.59
CA ARG A 54 10.97 25.79 16.28
C ARG A 54 11.42 25.02 17.50
N CYS A 55 11.51 25.68 18.68
CA CYS A 55 11.81 24.99 19.93
C CYS A 55 10.73 23.97 20.30
N LEU A 56 9.46 24.35 20.18
CA LEU A 56 8.33 23.45 20.45
C LEU A 56 8.13 22.34 19.39
N SER A 57 8.63 22.56 18.19
CA SER A 57 8.59 21.58 17.09
C SER A 57 9.84 20.71 17.01
N PHE A 58 10.74 20.80 18.00
CA PHE A 58 11.92 19.95 18.07
C PHE A 58 11.52 18.48 18.17
N ASP A 59 12.28 17.61 17.54
CA ASP A 59 12.03 16.16 17.62
C ASP A 59 12.40 15.62 19.02
N PHE A 60 11.44 15.67 19.94
CA PHE A 60 11.60 15.21 21.31
C PHE A 60 11.65 13.69 21.44
N VAL A 61 11.17 12.96 20.45
CA VAL A 61 11.06 11.50 20.49
C VAL A 61 12.21 10.82 19.74
N GLY A 62 12.88 11.53 18.86
CA GLY A 62 13.97 10.99 18.05
C GLY A 62 13.52 9.89 17.08
N SER A 63 12.29 9.93 16.65
CA SER A 63 11.69 8.95 15.72
C SER A 63 11.75 9.46 14.28
N PRO A 64 12.12 8.63 13.30
CA PRO A 64 12.05 9.00 11.89
C PRO A 64 10.63 8.93 11.33
N VAL A 65 9.63 9.25 12.13
CA VAL A 65 8.23 9.18 11.70
C VAL A 65 7.87 10.41 10.90
N ASP A 66 7.20 10.19 9.79
CA ASP A 66 6.60 11.21 8.95
C ASP A 66 5.74 12.17 9.78
N GLU A 67 6.03 13.45 9.71
CA GLU A 67 5.29 14.50 10.43
C GLU A 67 3.80 14.58 10.05
N SER A 68 3.40 13.88 8.99
CA SER A 68 2.01 13.83 8.50
C SER A 68 1.08 12.98 9.38
N SER A 69 1.59 12.11 10.25
CA SER A 69 0.74 11.32 11.13
C SER A 69 0.47 12.06 12.44
N GLU A 70 -0.72 12.57 12.60
CA GLU A 70 -1.17 13.33 13.79
C GLU A 70 -1.09 12.54 15.10
N GLU A 71 -1.15 11.22 15.04
CA GLU A 71 -1.04 10.35 16.21
C GLU A 71 0.29 10.48 16.95
N PHE A 72 1.34 10.93 16.26
CA PHE A 72 2.69 11.06 16.84
C PHE A 72 3.09 12.49 17.21
N GLY A 73 2.21 13.45 17.04
CA GLY A 73 2.46 14.87 17.34
C GLY A 73 2.57 15.22 18.82
N THR A 74 2.84 14.26 19.71
CA THR A 74 3.02 14.53 21.13
C THR A 74 4.38 15.15 21.43
N VAL A 75 4.37 16.22 22.23
CA VAL A 75 5.57 16.92 22.67
C VAL A 75 6.02 16.37 24.01
N GLN A 76 7.18 15.73 24.05
CA GLN A 76 7.75 15.15 25.26
C GLN A 76 8.86 16.07 25.80
N LEU A 77 8.46 17.05 26.60
CA LEU A 77 9.38 17.99 27.19
C LEU A 77 10.15 17.39 28.38
N PRO A 78 11.42 17.75 28.57
CA PRO A 78 12.19 17.42 29.79
C PRO A 78 11.54 18.02 31.04
N ALA A 79 11.73 17.38 32.19
CA ALA A 79 11.19 17.84 33.47
C ALA A 79 11.66 19.25 33.86
N SER A 80 12.81 19.70 33.39
CA SER A 80 13.35 21.04 33.57
C SER A 80 12.43 22.16 32.98
N TRP A 81 11.56 21.84 32.05
CA TRP A 81 10.61 22.79 31.45
C TRP A 81 9.37 23.02 32.33
N ARG A 82 9.14 22.21 33.33
CA ARG A 82 7.94 22.22 34.16
C ARG A 82 7.64 23.61 34.77
N PRO A 83 8.56 24.29 35.45
CA PRO A 83 8.28 25.60 36.03
C PRO A 83 7.83 26.62 35.00
N LEU A 84 8.40 26.55 33.81
CA LEU A 84 8.05 27.47 32.72
C LEU A 84 6.64 27.25 32.20
N LEU A 85 6.24 26.00 32.01
CA LEU A 85 4.90 25.67 31.51
C LEU A 85 3.81 25.81 32.58
N GLN A 86 4.14 25.70 33.85
CA GLN A 86 3.22 25.97 34.95
C GLN A 86 2.98 27.47 35.16
N ASP A 87 3.83 28.33 34.63
CA ASP A 87 3.64 29.76 34.65
C ASP A 87 2.53 30.16 33.66
N PRO A 88 1.39 30.74 34.12
CA PRO A 88 0.30 31.13 33.23
C PRO A 88 0.72 32.12 32.13
N SER A 89 1.75 32.91 32.34
CA SER A 89 2.22 33.90 31.35
C SER A 89 2.79 33.23 30.10
N THR A 90 3.29 32.01 30.19
CA THR A 90 3.84 31.26 29.03
C THR A 90 2.77 30.91 28.00
N VAL A 91 1.62 30.45 28.42
CA VAL A 91 0.49 30.18 27.51
C VAL A 91 -0.15 31.49 27.04
N GLN A 92 -0.34 32.42 27.97
CA GLN A 92 -1.01 33.69 27.70
C GLN A 92 -0.30 34.54 26.65
N ILE A 93 1.04 34.48 26.59
CA ILE A 93 1.79 35.28 25.61
C ILE A 93 1.45 34.87 24.18
N PHE A 94 1.22 33.59 23.92
CA PHE A 94 0.85 33.12 22.58
C PHE A 94 -0.60 33.51 22.21
N PHE A 95 -1.52 33.51 23.15
CA PHE A 95 -2.85 34.06 22.93
C PHE A 95 -2.82 35.57 22.69
N ASP A 96 -1.95 36.33 23.38
CA ASP A 96 -1.76 37.74 23.14
C ASP A 96 -1.20 38.02 21.74
N TYR A 97 -0.24 37.25 21.27
CA TYR A 97 0.33 37.36 19.92
C TYR A 97 -0.62 36.89 18.82
N TYR A 98 -1.57 36.06 19.14
CA TYR A 98 -2.65 35.73 18.20
C TYR A 98 -3.51 36.95 17.86
N LYS A 99 -3.65 37.90 18.76
CA LYS A 99 -4.43 39.13 18.56
C LYS A 99 -3.73 40.20 17.70
N VAL A 100 -2.50 39.96 17.30
CA VAL A 100 -1.72 40.85 16.44
C VAL A 100 -2.27 40.83 15.02
N ASN A 101 -2.25 41.96 14.31
CA ASN A 101 -2.81 42.10 12.97
C ASN A 101 -2.00 41.34 11.88
N ASP A 102 -0.72 41.07 12.11
CA ASP A 102 0.11 40.26 11.20
C ASP A 102 -0.34 38.80 11.22
N THR A 103 -0.92 38.31 10.13
CA THR A 103 -1.46 36.96 10.03
C THR A 103 -0.37 35.89 10.12
N SER A 104 0.87 36.17 9.74
CA SER A 104 1.97 35.22 9.89
C SER A 104 2.34 35.03 11.37
N VAL A 105 2.35 36.09 12.16
CA VAL A 105 2.60 36.04 13.59
C VAL A 105 1.46 35.34 14.33
N SER A 106 0.22 35.67 14.02
CA SER A 106 -0.95 35.08 14.65
C SER A 106 -1.06 33.56 14.34
N LYS A 107 -0.76 33.15 13.12
CA LYS A 107 -0.72 31.75 12.71
C LYS A 107 0.35 30.96 13.51
N GLU A 108 1.58 31.47 13.57
CA GLU A 108 2.65 30.82 14.32
C GLU A 108 2.36 30.79 15.82
N ALA A 109 1.69 31.79 16.37
CA ALA A 109 1.22 31.79 17.76
C ALA A 109 0.22 30.63 17.99
N LEU A 110 -0.72 30.39 17.08
CA LEU A 110 -1.61 29.25 17.14
C LEU A 110 -0.87 27.91 17.01
N GLU A 111 0.12 27.82 16.14
CA GLU A 111 0.95 26.63 16.00
C GLU A 111 1.71 26.33 17.31
N CYS A 112 2.22 27.36 18.00
CA CYS A 112 2.83 27.18 19.33
C CYS A 112 1.80 26.64 20.34
N LEU A 113 0.58 27.17 20.34
CA LEU A 113 -0.50 26.67 21.19
C LEU A 113 -0.89 25.23 20.88
N VAL A 114 -0.91 24.82 19.61
CA VAL A 114 -1.12 23.42 19.20
C VAL A 114 -0.04 22.51 19.80
N ARG A 115 1.21 22.94 19.77
CA ARG A 115 2.32 22.19 20.37
C ARG A 115 2.21 22.13 21.89
N LEU A 116 1.83 23.23 22.53
CA LEU A 116 1.61 23.27 23.98
C LEU A 116 0.43 22.37 24.40
N ALA A 117 -0.64 22.34 23.64
CA ALA A 117 -1.77 21.44 23.87
C ALA A 117 -1.40 19.96 23.67
N SER A 118 -0.30 19.68 23.00
CA SER A 118 0.21 18.34 22.73
C SER A 118 1.24 17.84 23.76
N VAL A 119 1.55 18.62 24.77
CA VAL A 119 2.52 18.26 25.81
C VAL A 119 2.01 17.08 26.64
N ARG A 120 2.86 16.05 26.79
CA ARG A 120 2.51 14.83 27.51
C ARG A 120 2.24 15.07 28.99
N ARG A 121 1.32 14.24 29.53
CA ARG A 121 0.97 14.23 30.95
C ARG A 121 2.18 14.07 31.89
N SER A 122 3.20 13.34 31.45
CA SER A 122 4.41 13.09 32.27
C SER A 122 5.16 14.34 32.71
N LEU A 123 4.93 15.48 32.07
CA LEU A 123 5.51 16.76 32.49
C LEU A 123 4.90 17.25 33.80
N PHE A 124 3.62 16.99 34.03
CA PHE A 124 2.91 17.49 35.22
C PHE A 124 2.94 16.42 36.33
N VAL A 125 3.48 16.77 37.48
CA VAL A 125 3.57 15.86 38.65
C VAL A 125 2.21 15.78 39.34
N GLU A 126 1.50 16.88 39.42
CA GLU A 126 0.27 17.01 40.15
C GLU A 126 -0.91 17.28 39.20
N ASP A 127 -2.04 16.60 39.43
CA ASP A 127 -3.25 16.78 38.63
C ASP A 127 -3.80 18.21 38.64
N PRO A 128 -3.77 18.97 39.75
CA PRO A 128 -4.19 20.37 39.75
C PRO A 128 -3.41 21.27 38.78
N ALA A 129 -2.10 21.06 38.65
CA ALA A 129 -1.28 21.83 37.71
C ALA A 129 -1.64 21.55 36.25
N ARG A 130 -1.90 20.30 35.91
CA ARG A 130 -2.37 19.90 34.61
C ARG A 130 -3.77 20.45 34.32
N SER A 131 -4.66 20.42 35.30
CA SER A 131 -6.01 20.96 35.15
C SER A 131 -6.03 22.48 34.94
N GLN A 132 -5.15 23.23 35.61
CA GLN A 132 -4.98 24.67 35.39
C GLN A 132 -4.46 24.96 33.98
N PHE A 133 -3.49 24.21 33.51
CA PHE A 133 -2.94 24.34 32.18
C PHE A 133 -4.00 24.09 31.10
N LEU A 134 -4.78 23.03 31.23
CA LEU A 134 -5.91 22.73 30.36
C LEU A 134 -6.97 23.83 30.40
N SER A 135 -7.36 24.26 31.60
CA SER A 135 -8.34 25.32 31.79
C SER A 135 -7.91 26.63 31.12
N HIS A 136 -6.65 26.98 31.21
CA HIS A 136 -6.10 28.17 30.57
C HIS A 136 -6.15 28.06 29.02
N LEU A 137 -5.74 26.91 28.46
CA LEU A 137 -5.86 26.66 27.01
C LEU A 137 -7.32 26.74 26.53
N MET A 138 -8.22 26.09 27.22
CA MET A 138 -9.64 26.12 26.88
C MET A 138 -10.24 27.52 27.02
N SER A 139 -9.86 28.29 28.04
CA SER A 139 -10.30 29.68 28.22
C SER A 139 -9.87 30.57 27.06
N GLY A 140 -8.66 30.43 26.59
CA GLY A 140 -8.18 31.17 25.43
C GLY A 140 -8.91 30.81 24.13
N THR A 141 -9.18 29.54 23.89
CA THR A 141 -9.99 29.11 22.75
C THR A 141 -11.45 29.56 22.86
N ARG A 142 -12.00 29.56 24.05
CA ARG A 142 -13.35 30.11 24.30
C ARG A 142 -13.45 31.58 23.90
N GLU A 143 -12.47 32.40 24.29
CA GLU A 143 -12.41 33.80 23.91
C GLU A 143 -12.37 33.99 22.38
N ILE A 144 -11.54 33.20 21.70
CA ILE A 144 -11.46 33.20 20.22
C ILE A 144 -12.80 32.80 19.59
N LEU A 145 -13.44 31.78 20.12
CA LEU A 145 -14.77 31.33 19.63
C LEU A 145 -15.85 32.40 19.85
N GLN A 146 -15.83 33.11 20.99
CA GLN A 146 -16.80 34.18 21.31
C GLN A 146 -16.64 35.38 20.42
N THR A 147 -15.41 35.80 20.12
CA THR A 147 -15.12 37.01 19.35
C THR A 147 -15.02 36.75 17.85
N GLY A 148 -14.64 35.52 17.43
CA GLY A 148 -14.36 35.20 16.04
C GLY A 148 -13.14 35.91 15.47
N GLN A 149 -12.36 36.61 16.31
CA GLN A 149 -11.21 37.40 15.89
C GLN A 149 -10.15 36.54 15.17
N GLY A 150 -9.70 36.98 14.01
CA GLY A 150 -8.64 36.37 13.23
C GLY A 150 -9.04 35.12 12.44
N LEU A 151 -10.26 34.59 12.64
CA LEU A 151 -10.72 33.36 11.99
C LEU A 151 -11.16 33.54 10.54
N ALA A 152 -11.20 34.77 10.04
CA ALA A 152 -11.40 35.05 8.62
C ALA A 152 -10.17 34.71 7.76
N ASP A 153 -8.98 34.65 8.35
CA ASP A 153 -7.77 34.19 7.71
C ASP A 153 -7.74 32.64 7.65
N HIS A 154 -7.49 32.10 6.48
CA HIS A 154 -7.50 30.64 6.26
C HIS A 154 -6.43 29.90 7.07
N GLY A 155 -5.25 30.49 7.20
CA GLY A 155 -4.15 29.87 7.97
C GLY A 155 -4.49 29.82 9.47
N ASN A 156 -5.01 30.92 10.02
CA ASN A 156 -5.46 30.98 11.40
C ASN A 156 -6.62 30.01 11.66
N TYR A 157 -7.57 29.96 10.76
CA TYR A 157 -8.71 29.05 10.86
C TYR A 157 -8.25 27.59 10.91
N HIS A 158 -7.36 27.21 10.02
CA HIS A 158 -6.81 25.86 9.97
C HIS A 158 -6.10 25.46 11.26
N GLU A 159 -5.19 26.30 11.74
CA GLU A 159 -4.45 26.03 12.99
C GLU A 159 -5.37 26.05 14.22
N PHE A 160 -6.41 26.89 14.20
CA PHE A 160 -7.40 26.90 15.28
C PHE A 160 -8.21 25.59 15.32
N CYS A 161 -8.66 25.08 14.18
CA CYS A 161 -9.30 23.77 14.10
C CYS A 161 -8.37 22.66 14.62
N ARG A 162 -7.10 22.73 14.27
CA ARG A 162 -6.09 21.80 14.73
C ARG A 162 -5.89 21.88 16.25
N LEU A 163 -5.87 23.10 16.81
CA LEU A 163 -5.80 23.29 18.26
C LEU A 163 -6.98 22.65 18.99
N LEU A 164 -8.21 22.88 18.51
CA LEU A 164 -9.39 22.26 19.10
C LEU A 164 -9.33 20.75 19.06
N GLY A 165 -8.86 20.18 17.95
CA GLY A 165 -8.70 18.75 17.81
C GLY A 165 -7.70 18.16 18.83
N ARG A 166 -6.67 18.91 19.20
CA ARG A 166 -5.64 18.46 20.14
C ARG A 166 -6.14 18.23 21.57
N PHE A 167 -7.19 18.92 21.98
CA PHE A 167 -7.71 18.73 23.33
C PHE A 167 -8.09 17.28 23.62
N LYS A 168 -8.78 16.62 22.72
CA LYS A 168 -9.19 15.25 22.97
C LYS A 168 -8.13 14.21 22.64
N VAL A 169 -7.13 14.55 21.83
CA VAL A 169 -5.99 13.68 21.60
C VAL A 169 -5.15 13.50 22.87
N ASN A 170 -4.94 14.57 23.62
CA ASN A 170 -4.03 14.61 24.76
C ASN A 170 -4.73 14.50 26.12
N TYR A 171 -5.98 14.97 26.23
CA TYR A 171 -6.72 14.98 27.48
C TYR A 171 -7.90 14.01 27.47
N GLN A 172 -8.17 13.39 28.60
CA GLN A 172 -9.34 12.51 28.75
C GLN A 172 -10.61 13.36 28.84
N LEU A 173 -11.75 12.79 28.45
CA LEU A 173 -13.03 13.48 28.54
C LEU A 173 -13.37 13.90 29.97
N SER A 174 -13.00 13.11 30.99
CA SER A 174 -13.15 13.44 32.39
C SER A 174 -12.39 14.72 32.78
N GLU A 175 -11.21 14.96 32.20
CA GLU A 175 -10.43 16.17 32.44
C GLU A 175 -11.11 17.40 31.85
N LEU A 176 -11.70 17.26 30.66
CA LEU A 176 -12.47 18.34 30.02
C LEU A 176 -13.73 18.68 30.78
N LEU A 177 -14.46 17.67 31.29
CA LEU A 177 -15.68 17.86 32.07
C LEU A 177 -15.44 18.60 33.39
N ASN A 178 -14.24 18.48 33.98
CA ASN A 178 -13.88 19.14 35.23
C ASN A 178 -13.57 20.64 35.05
N VAL A 179 -13.46 21.14 33.83
CA VAL A 179 -13.31 22.57 33.56
C VAL A 179 -14.64 23.27 33.80
N GLU A 180 -14.63 24.30 34.59
CA GLU A 180 -15.82 25.00 35.08
C GLU A 180 -16.76 25.46 33.92
N PHE A 181 -16.20 25.94 32.84
CA PHE A 181 -16.96 26.46 31.69
C PHE A 181 -17.08 25.41 30.52
N TYR A 182 -16.92 24.13 30.79
CA TYR A 182 -16.98 23.08 29.76
C TYR A 182 -18.27 23.15 28.92
N GLY A 183 -19.41 23.32 29.55
CA GLY A 183 -20.70 23.39 28.82
C GLY A 183 -20.80 24.56 27.83
N GLU A 184 -20.34 25.72 28.25
CA GLU A 184 -20.25 26.90 27.36
C GLU A 184 -19.26 26.68 26.22
N TRP A 185 -18.08 26.18 26.56
CA TRP A 185 -17.04 25.87 25.56
C TRP A 185 -17.53 24.84 24.53
N LEU A 186 -18.16 23.77 24.97
CA LEU A 186 -18.70 22.73 24.09
C LEU A 186 -19.77 23.29 23.14
N GLY A 187 -20.68 24.13 23.65
CA GLY A 187 -21.70 24.82 22.84
C GLY A 187 -21.08 25.71 21.77
N LEU A 188 -20.02 26.46 22.13
CA LEU A 188 -19.30 27.31 21.18
C LEU A 188 -18.56 26.49 20.11
N VAL A 189 -17.93 25.41 20.49
CA VAL A 189 -17.27 24.49 19.55
C VAL A 189 -18.29 23.85 18.61
N ALA A 190 -19.47 23.50 19.12
CA ALA A 190 -20.55 22.94 18.30
C ALA A 190 -21.06 23.95 17.27
N GLU A 191 -21.29 25.18 17.68
CA GLU A 191 -21.70 26.27 16.79
C GLU A 191 -20.63 26.54 15.71
N PHE A 192 -19.36 26.58 16.13
CA PHE A 192 -18.23 26.74 15.22
C PHE A 192 -18.15 25.59 14.20
N THR A 193 -18.33 24.35 14.65
CA THR A 193 -18.34 23.18 13.77
C THR A 193 -19.48 23.25 12.76
N THR A 194 -20.68 23.60 13.19
CA THR A 194 -21.85 23.73 12.32
C THR A 194 -21.63 24.79 11.24
N LYS A 195 -21.13 25.98 11.64
CA LYS A 195 -20.78 27.04 10.68
C LYS A 195 -19.68 26.61 9.70
N SER A 196 -18.69 25.88 10.18
CA SER A 196 -17.62 25.33 9.33
C SER A 196 -18.15 24.35 8.30
N LEU A 197 -19.10 23.52 8.66
CA LEU A 197 -19.78 22.60 7.74
C LEU A 197 -20.56 23.32 6.64
N LEU A 198 -21.15 24.46 6.94
CA LEU A 198 -21.84 25.30 5.94
C LEU A 198 -20.86 25.96 4.96
N SER A 199 -19.64 26.19 5.38
CA SER A 199 -18.57 26.80 4.58
C SER A 199 -17.55 25.76 4.11
N TRP A 200 -17.98 24.57 3.73
CA TRP A 200 -17.14 23.41 3.50
C TRP A 200 -16.03 23.66 2.46
N GLN A 201 -16.31 24.29 1.35
CA GLN A 201 -15.32 24.55 0.31
C GLN A 201 -14.13 25.36 0.84
N TRP A 202 -14.40 26.35 1.66
CA TRP A 202 -13.37 27.15 2.29
C TRP A 202 -12.63 26.42 3.40
N ALA A 203 -13.30 25.53 4.13
CA ALA A 203 -12.81 24.83 5.30
C ALA A 203 -12.39 23.39 5.02
N SER A 204 -12.32 22.92 3.79
CA SER A 204 -12.20 21.51 3.39
C SER A 204 -11.06 20.76 4.09
N ASN A 205 -9.90 21.38 4.23
CA ASN A 205 -8.73 20.78 4.86
C ASN A 205 -8.70 20.90 6.39
N SER A 206 -9.67 21.57 6.99
CA SER A 206 -9.70 21.89 8.41
C SER A 206 -10.83 21.21 9.17
N VAL A 207 -11.93 20.93 8.49
CA VAL A 207 -13.14 20.37 9.11
C VAL A 207 -12.91 18.99 9.71
N TYR A 208 -12.04 18.18 9.14
CA TYR A 208 -11.76 16.85 9.67
C TYR A 208 -11.17 16.87 11.09
N TYR A 209 -10.43 17.92 11.48
CA TYR A 209 -9.98 18.07 12.86
C TYR A 209 -11.15 18.21 13.83
N LEU A 210 -12.17 18.96 13.43
CA LEU A 210 -13.38 19.13 14.23
C LEU A 210 -14.19 17.83 14.30
N LEU A 211 -14.37 17.15 13.17
CA LEU A 211 -15.07 15.86 13.14
C LEU A 211 -14.34 14.80 13.95
N SER A 212 -13.01 14.78 13.88
CA SER A 212 -12.18 13.90 14.71
C SER A 212 -12.31 14.22 16.20
N LEU A 213 -12.36 15.50 16.57
CA LEU A 213 -12.62 15.92 17.95
C LEU A 213 -13.94 15.33 18.46
N TRP A 214 -15.03 15.52 17.72
CA TRP A 214 -16.33 15.04 18.10
C TRP A 214 -16.42 13.51 18.18
N SER A 215 -15.81 12.84 17.23
CA SER A 215 -15.69 11.38 17.23
C SER A 215 -14.96 10.87 18.48
N ARG A 216 -13.86 11.48 18.83
CA ARG A 216 -13.07 11.10 20.02
C ARG A 216 -13.79 11.41 21.33
N LEU A 217 -14.57 12.49 21.36
CA LEU A 217 -15.42 12.80 22.51
C LEU A 217 -16.48 11.73 22.72
N VAL A 218 -17.18 11.35 21.66
CA VAL A 218 -18.21 10.33 21.68
C VAL A 218 -17.68 8.95 22.09
N THR A 219 -16.58 8.52 21.52
CA THR A 219 -15.97 7.23 21.81
C THR A 219 -15.43 7.12 23.23
N SER A 220 -15.25 8.24 23.91
CA SER A 220 -14.79 8.28 25.30
C SER A 220 -15.90 8.21 26.35
N VAL A 221 -17.16 8.41 25.95
CA VAL A 221 -18.32 8.39 26.86
C VAL A 221 -18.42 7.12 27.71
N PRO A 222 -18.21 5.90 27.17
CA PRO A 222 -18.28 4.67 27.95
C PRO A 222 -17.26 4.57 29.08
N TYR A 223 -16.16 5.28 28.97
CA TYR A 223 -15.07 5.25 29.94
C TYR A 223 -15.23 6.31 31.04
N LEU A 224 -16.29 7.12 30.98
CA LEU A 224 -16.60 8.08 32.04
C LEU A 224 -17.01 7.35 33.33
N LYS A 225 -16.41 7.75 34.43
CA LYS A 225 -16.78 7.32 35.78
C LYS A 225 -17.50 8.46 36.47
N GLY A 226 -18.75 8.25 36.89
CA GLY A 226 -19.53 9.27 37.58
C GLY A 226 -20.76 9.75 36.77
N ASP A 227 -21.59 10.54 37.42
CA ASP A 227 -22.89 10.99 36.90
C ASP A 227 -22.85 12.38 36.24
N THR A 228 -21.63 12.92 35.99
CA THR A 228 -21.53 14.25 35.35
C THR A 228 -21.99 14.15 33.90
N PRO A 229 -23.01 14.91 33.45
CA PRO A 229 -23.48 14.84 32.08
C PRO A 229 -22.44 15.40 31.11
N SER A 230 -22.15 14.66 30.05
CA SER A 230 -21.20 15.06 29.00
C SER A 230 -21.73 16.11 28.06
N LEU A 231 -23.04 16.35 28.04
CA LEU A 231 -23.77 17.23 27.11
C LEU A 231 -23.66 16.86 25.65
N LEU A 232 -23.05 15.71 25.34
CA LEU A 232 -22.87 15.21 23.97
C LEU A 232 -24.19 14.69 23.38
N ASP A 233 -25.10 14.19 24.21
CA ASP A 233 -26.40 13.67 23.77
C ASP A 233 -27.26 14.71 23.04
N GLU A 234 -27.14 15.97 23.41
CA GLU A 234 -27.86 17.09 22.79
C GLU A 234 -27.11 17.72 21.64
N THR A 235 -25.79 17.65 21.68
CA THR A 235 -24.89 18.39 20.77
C THR A 235 -24.54 17.60 19.51
N VAL A 236 -24.18 16.32 19.68
CA VAL A 236 -23.69 15.47 18.59
C VAL A 236 -24.75 15.26 17.50
N PRO A 237 -26.04 15.02 17.80
CA PRO A 237 -27.05 14.90 16.75
C PRO A 237 -27.13 16.12 15.84
N LYS A 238 -27.01 17.31 16.39
CA LYS A 238 -27.01 18.56 15.59
C LYS A 238 -25.83 18.63 14.63
N ILE A 239 -24.66 18.18 15.05
CA ILE A 239 -23.46 18.15 14.22
C ILE A 239 -23.61 17.10 13.11
N THR A 240 -24.13 15.92 13.44
CA THR A 240 -24.38 14.85 12.48
C THR A 240 -25.38 15.28 11.41
N GLU A 241 -26.50 15.85 11.83
CA GLU A 241 -27.51 16.38 10.91
C GLU A 241 -26.94 17.52 10.05
N GLY A 242 -26.16 18.42 10.65
CA GLY A 242 -25.48 19.50 9.93
C GLY A 242 -24.49 18.99 8.89
N PHE A 243 -23.75 17.93 9.20
CA PHE A 243 -22.85 17.30 8.24
C PHE A 243 -23.62 16.75 7.03
N ILE A 244 -24.63 15.93 7.29
CA ILE A 244 -25.42 15.29 6.23
C ILE A 244 -26.09 16.34 5.36
N THR A 245 -26.73 17.35 5.95
CA THR A 245 -27.37 18.44 5.24
C THR A 245 -26.39 19.24 4.39
N SER A 246 -25.19 19.51 4.91
CA SER A 246 -24.16 20.24 4.18
C SER A 246 -23.71 19.49 2.93
N ARG A 247 -23.60 18.16 3.01
CA ARG A 247 -23.20 17.32 1.84
C ARG A 247 -24.29 17.27 0.78
N ILE A 248 -25.53 17.14 1.19
CA ILE A 248 -26.68 17.17 0.27
C ILE A 248 -26.79 18.53 -0.44
N ASN A 249 -26.66 19.60 0.29
CA ASN A 249 -26.72 20.95 -0.28
C ASN A 249 -25.52 21.29 -1.17
N SER A 250 -24.35 20.72 -0.91
CA SER A 250 -23.15 20.93 -1.72
C SER A 250 -23.30 20.44 -3.15
N VAL A 251 -24.06 19.39 -3.38
CA VAL A 251 -24.34 18.86 -4.73
C VAL A 251 -25.10 19.90 -5.56
N GLN A 252 -26.12 20.51 -4.97
CA GLN A 252 -26.91 21.51 -5.65
C GLN A 252 -26.12 22.80 -5.95
N ALA A 253 -25.28 23.22 -5.01
CA ALA A 253 -24.43 24.39 -5.19
C ALA A 253 -23.40 24.21 -6.33
N SER A 254 -22.77 23.04 -6.41
CA SER A 254 -21.79 22.71 -7.46
C SER A 254 -22.41 22.75 -8.86
N PHE A 255 -23.69 22.43 -8.99
CA PHE A 255 -24.39 22.50 -10.26
C PHE A 255 -24.75 23.94 -10.68
N ALA A 256 -25.02 24.81 -9.72
CA ALA A 256 -25.37 26.21 -9.98
C ALA A 256 -24.17 26.99 -10.55
N ASP A 257 -22.95 26.65 -10.16
CA ASP A 257 -21.73 27.38 -10.56
C ASP A 257 -21.13 26.93 -11.91
N ASN A 258 -21.63 25.86 -12.54
CA ASN A 258 -21.14 25.32 -13.81
C ASN A 258 -19.62 25.11 -13.91
N SER A 259 -18.90 25.15 -12.80
CA SER A 259 -17.48 24.87 -12.77
C SER A 259 -17.24 23.40 -12.39
N PRO A 260 -16.44 22.64 -13.16
CA PRO A 260 -15.98 21.37 -12.67
C PRO A 260 -15.15 21.64 -11.42
N ASP A 261 -15.64 21.21 -10.27
CA ASP A 261 -14.89 21.25 -9.03
C ASP A 261 -13.85 20.11 -9.07
N PRO A 262 -12.56 20.41 -9.32
CA PRO A 262 -11.53 19.37 -9.38
C PRO A 262 -11.33 18.71 -8.01
N ASP A 263 -11.82 19.33 -6.94
CA ASP A 263 -11.69 18.83 -5.59
C ASP A 263 -12.99 18.18 -5.07
N ASN A 264 -13.90 17.79 -5.97
CA ASN A 264 -15.14 17.10 -5.59
C ASN A 264 -14.80 15.78 -4.87
N PRO A 265 -15.16 15.64 -3.57
CA PRO A 265 -14.84 14.43 -2.80
C PRO A 265 -15.41 13.16 -3.42
N LEU A 266 -16.51 13.22 -4.17
CA LEU A 266 -17.08 12.05 -4.84
C LEU A 266 -16.18 11.48 -5.93
N GLU A 267 -15.18 12.23 -6.40
CA GLU A 267 -14.20 11.77 -7.39
C GLU A 267 -12.87 11.38 -6.78
N ASN A 268 -12.61 11.79 -5.55
CA ASN A 268 -11.38 11.51 -4.83
C ASN A 268 -11.66 10.57 -3.65
N ALA A 269 -11.31 9.30 -3.81
CA ALA A 269 -11.58 8.27 -2.80
C ALA A 269 -10.86 8.55 -1.46
N GLU A 270 -9.66 9.11 -1.48
CA GLU A 270 -8.90 9.45 -0.28
C GLU A 270 -9.57 10.59 0.49
N SER A 271 -9.89 11.68 -0.19
CA SER A 271 -10.62 12.80 0.40
C SER A 271 -11.99 12.41 0.95
N LEU A 272 -12.70 11.55 0.23
CA LEU A 272 -13.99 11.02 0.68
C LEU A 272 -13.84 10.18 1.94
N GLN A 273 -12.82 9.32 1.99
CA GLN A 273 -12.53 8.49 3.15
C GLN A 273 -12.20 9.35 4.37
N ASP A 274 -11.36 10.36 4.23
CA ASP A 274 -10.99 11.28 5.31
C ASP A 274 -12.22 11.99 5.89
N GLN A 275 -13.12 12.45 5.03
CA GLN A 275 -14.35 13.10 5.45
C GLN A 275 -15.30 12.16 6.19
N LEU A 276 -15.36 10.91 5.78
CA LEU A 276 -16.28 9.91 6.33
C LEU A 276 -15.71 9.09 7.49
N GLU A 277 -14.42 9.22 7.80
CA GLU A 277 -13.76 8.40 8.82
C GLU A 277 -14.37 8.56 10.22
N SER A 278 -14.66 9.78 10.60
CA SER A 278 -15.20 10.11 11.93
C SER A 278 -16.72 9.99 12.02
N LEU A 279 -17.41 10.09 10.92
CA LEU A 279 -18.88 10.19 10.87
C LEU A 279 -19.62 8.96 11.45
N PRO A 280 -19.18 7.71 11.22
CA PRO A 280 -19.88 6.55 11.76
C PRO A 280 -20.02 6.56 13.28
N TYR A 281 -19.01 7.03 13.98
CA TYR A 281 -19.05 7.12 15.45
C TYR A 281 -20.09 8.14 15.91
N LEU A 282 -20.23 9.25 15.20
CA LEU A 282 -21.23 10.28 15.47
C LEU A 282 -22.64 9.75 15.17
N CYS A 283 -22.82 9.06 14.06
CA CYS A 283 -24.11 8.51 13.65
C CYS A 283 -24.58 7.41 14.61
N ARG A 284 -23.68 6.54 15.02
CA ARG A 284 -24.03 5.43 15.92
C ARG A 284 -24.22 5.84 17.37
N PHE A 285 -23.77 7.01 17.76
CA PHE A 285 -23.95 7.51 19.12
C PHE A 285 -25.44 7.69 19.51
N LYS A 286 -26.25 8.22 18.60
CA LYS A 286 -27.72 8.27 18.69
C LYS A 286 -28.31 7.64 17.43
N TYR A 287 -28.10 6.37 17.29
CA TYR A 287 -28.31 5.67 16.03
C TYR A 287 -29.76 5.65 15.56
N GLU A 288 -30.72 5.49 16.47
CA GLU A 288 -32.15 5.52 16.13
C GLU A 288 -32.56 6.84 15.48
N SER A 289 -32.25 7.97 16.13
CA SER A 289 -32.60 9.30 15.60
C SER A 289 -31.82 9.63 14.33
N CYS A 290 -30.56 9.25 14.24
CA CYS A 290 -29.74 9.45 13.06
C CYS A 290 -30.24 8.65 11.88
N SER A 291 -30.57 7.39 12.07
CA SER A 291 -31.09 6.52 11.02
C SER A 291 -32.44 7.03 10.48
N LEU A 292 -33.32 7.50 11.34
CA LEU A 292 -34.60 8.15 10.93
C LEU A 292 -34.34 9.41 10.11
N PHE A 293 -33.38 10.23 10.51
CA PHE A 293 -33.01 11.43 9.78
C PHE A 293 -32.50 11.10 8.37
N ILE A 294 -31.63 10.09 8.25
CA ILE A 294 -31.11 9.62 6.97
C ILE A 294 -32.23 9.08 6.09
N ILE A 295 -33.11 8.27 6.63
CA ILE A 295 -34.26 7.70 5.90
C ILE A 295 -35.20 8.81 5.41
N ASN A 296 -35.49 9.81 6.24
CA ASN A 296 -36.33 10.94 5.87
C ASN A 296 -35.76 11.79 4.72
N ILE A 297 -34.41 11.83 4.58
CA ILE A 297 -33.78 12.46 3.43
C ILE A 297 -33.81 11.54 2.22
N MET A 298 -33.53 10.26 2.39
CA MET A 298 -33.44 9.32 1.27
C MET A 298 -34.78 9.01 0.61
N GLU A 299 -35.86 8.83 1.38
CA GLU A 299 -37.16 8.42 0.83
C GLU A 299 -37.65 9.32 -0.30
N PRO A 300 -37.68 10.67 -0.13
CA PRO A 300 -38.09 11.56 -1.23
C PRO A 300 -37.18 11.45 -2.45
N LEU A 301 -35.87 11.31 -2.21
CA LEU A 301 -34.89 11.18 -3.32
C LEU A 301 -35.11 9.89 -4.07
N LEU A 302 -35.33 8.76 -3.39
CA LEU A 302 -35.61 7.48 -4.02
C LEU A 302 -36.94 7.50 -4.78
N GLN A 303 -37.97 8.10 -4.25
CA GLN A 303 -39.27 8.26 -4.93
C GLN A 303 -39.11 9.10 -6.20
N ALA A 304 -38.40 10.22 -6.12
CA ALA A 304 -38.13 11.06 -7.28
C ALA A 304 -37.31 10.31 -8.35
N TYR A 305 -36.28 9.59 -7.93
CA TYR A 305 -35.43 8.83 -8.82
C TYR A 305 -36.21 7.67 -9.50
N THR A 306 -37.06 6.97 -8.76
CA THR A 306 -37.92 5.92 -9.28
C THR A 306 -38.93 6.47 -10.27
N ALA A 307 -39.57 7.61 -9.95
CA ALA A 307 -40.53 8.27 -10.84
C ALA A 307 -39.87 8.67 -12.16
N ARG A 308 -38.65 9.20 -12.07
CA ARG A 308 -37.86 9.61 -13.27
C ARG A 308 -37.51 8.44 -14.17
N SER A 309 -37.38 7.23 -13.66
CA SER A 309 -37.08 6.04 -14.48
C SER A 309 -38.17 5.73 -15.49
N ARG A 310 -39.41 6.14 -15.22
CA ARG A 310 -40.62 5.88 -16.02
C ARG A 310 -40.94 6.98 -17.00
N LEU A 311 -40.27 8.12 -16.92
CA LEU A 311 -40.54 9.25 -17.80
C LEU A 311 -39.67 9.17 -19.07
N PRO A 312 -40.10 9.71 -20.21
CA PRO A 312 -39.26 9.75 -21.40
C PRO A 312 -38.03 10.65 -21.19
N ALA A 313 -36.98 10.39 -21.94
CA ALA A 313 -35.63 11.02 -21.80
C ALA A 313 -35.59 12.53 -22.08
N SER A 314 -36.71 13.19 -22.34
CA SER A 314 -36.82 14.61 -22.71
C SER A 314 -36.95 15.59 -21.57
N GLY A 315 -36.48 15.24 -20.39
CA GLY A 315 -36.51 16.09 -19.21
C GLY A 315 -35.13 16.46 -18.67
N ASP A 316 -35.11 17.43 -17.84
CA ASP A 316 -33.97 18.04 -17.16
C ASP A 316 -32.85 17.06 -16.74
N ALA A 317 -31.83 16.85 -17.58
CA ALA A 317 -30.65 16.03 -17.26
C ALA A 317 -29.87 16.57 -16.06
N ALA A 318 -29.93 17.89 -15.85
CA ALA A 318 -29.30 18.56 -14.70
C ALA A 318 -29.96 18.19 -13.37
N GLU A 319 -31.28 18.17 -13.33
CA GLU A 319 -32.04 17.79 -12.12
C GLU A 319 -31.77 16.33 -11.75
N LEU A 320 -31.71 15.43 -12.72
CA LEU A 320 -31.43 14.02 -12.50
C LEU A 320 -30.01 13.81 -11.99
N SER A 321 -29.05 14.57 -12.52
CA SER A 321 -27.65 14.54 -12.04
C SER A 321 -27.53 15.04 -10.58
N VAL A 322 -28.30 16.05 -10.19
CA VAL A 322 -28.34 16.51 -8.78
C VAL A 322 -28.92 15.42 -7.89
N ILE A 323 -30.01 14.79 -8.27
CA ILE A 323 -30.64 13.70 -7.50
C ILE A 323 -29.64 12.54 -7.34
N GLU A 324 -28.98 12.14 -8.41
CA GLU A 324 -27.96 11.07 -8.37
C GLU A 324 -26.78 11.42 -7.48
N GLY A 325 -26.29 12.65 -7.49
CA GLY A 325 -25.23 13.13 -6.61
C GLY A 325 -25.63 13.13 -5.15
N GLN A 326 -26.84 13.57 -4.84
CA GLN A 326 -27.37 13.54 -3.48
C GLN A 326 -27.55 12.12 -2.95
N ILE A 327 -28.09 11.22 -3.77
CA ILE A 327 -28.22 9.81 -3.42
C ILE A 327 -26.84 9.18 -3.23
N ALA A 328 -25.86 9.48 -4.08
CA ALA A 328 -24.49 8.99 -3.94
C ALA A 328 -23.89 9.37 -2.58
N TRP A 329 -24.05 10.60 -2.12
CA TRP A 329 -23.63 11.01 -0.79
C TRP A 329 -24.30 10.20 0.31
N MET A 330 -25.62 10.01 0.23
CA MET A 330 -26.35 9.22 1.23
C MET A 330 -25.89 7.78 1.24
N VAL A 331 -25.62 7.18 0.09
CA VAL A 331 -25.09 5.82 -0.03
C VAL A 331 -23.70 5.71 0.59
N HIS A 332 -22.82 6.68 0.34
CA HIS A 332 -21.50 6.69 0.97
C HIS A 332 -21.57 6.83 2.49
N ILE A 333 -22.46 7.67 3.00
CA ILE A 333 -22.67 7.84 4.43
C ILE A 333 -23.16 6.53 5.06
N ILE A 334 -24.14 5.88 4.45
CA ILE A 334 -24.65 4.58 4.91
C ILE A 334 -23.55 3.52 4.86
N ALA A 335 -22.77 3.49 3.76
CA ALA A 335 -21.65 2.56 3.62
C ALA A 335 -20.61 2.76 4.73
N ALA A 336 -20.30 4.00 5.07
CA ALA A 336 -19.38 4.31 6.16
C ALA A 336 -19.92 3.85 7.52
N ILE A 337 -21.19 4.09 7.79
CA ILE A 337 -21.85 3.63 9.03
C ILE A 337 -21.78 2.12 9.17
N LEU A 338 -22.04 1.38 8.09
CA LEU A 338 -22.05 -0.08 8.10
C LEU A 338 -20.66 -0.71 8.14
N LYS A 339 -19.62 0.04 7.84
CA LYS A 339 -18.22 -0.42 7.94
C LYS A 339 -17.82 -0.68 9.39
N ILE A 340 -18.38 0.04 10.34
CA ILE A 340 -17.98 0.00 11.75
C ILE A 340 -19.09 -0.62 12.60
N ARG A 341 -18.75 -1.68 13.33
CA ARG A 341 -19.66 -2.38 14.27
C ARG A 341 -19.38 -1.97 15.72
N GLN A 342 -19.20 -0.73 16.04
CA GLN A 342 -19.05 -0.37 17.45
C GLN A 342 -20.38 -0.03 18.11
N THR A 343 -20.65 -0.71 19.20
CA THR A 343 -21.88 -0.64 19.96
C THR A 343 -21.61 -0.08 21.34
N VAL A 344 -21.82 1.19 21.48
CA VAL A 344 -21.86 1.77 22.80
C VAL A 344 -23.30 2.18 23.10
N GLY A 345 -23.92 1.47 24.06
CA GLY A 345 -25.22 1.84 24.60
C GLY A 345 -26.46 1.32 23.86
N CYS A 346 -26.29 0.48 22.83
CA CYS A 346 -27.41 -0.13 22.12
C CYS A 346 -27.20 -1.65 22.03
N SER A 347 -28.28 -2.44 22.14
CA SER A 347 -28.19 -3.90 21.96
C SER A 347 -27.81 -4.24 20.52
N GLN A 348 -27.11 -5.35 20.31
CA GLN A 348 -26.76 -5.82 18.97
C GLN A 348 -27.99 -6.00 18.07
N ASP A 349 -29.07 -6.49 18.61
CA ASP A 349 -30.33 -6.69 17.87
C ASP A 349 -30.91 -5.37 17.35
N SER A 350 -30.92 -4.33 18.18
CA SER A 350 -31.38 -2.99 17.76
C SER A 350 -30.51 -2.39 16.68
N GLN A 351 -29.21 -2.62 16.74
CA GLN A 351 -28.29 -2.13 15.69
C GLN A 351 -28.50 -2.84 14.38
N GLU A 352 -28.71 -4.14 14.40
CA GLU A 352 -29.03 -4.89 13.19
C GLU A 352 -30.33 -4.40 12.53
N LEU A 353 -31.32 -4.01 13.31
CA LEU A 353 -32.56 -3.44 12.78
C LEU A 353 -32.33 -2.09 12.10
N PHE A 354 -31.57 -1.20 12.70
CA PHE A 354 -31.25 0.09 12.07
C PHE A 354 -30.34 -0.07 10.88
N ASP A 355 -29.37 -0.98 10.95
CA ASP A 355 -28.53 -1.33 9.79
C ASP A 355 -29.40 -1.88 8.65
N ALA A 356 -30.38 -2.72 8.93
CA ALA A 356 -31.33 -3.25 7.96
C ALA A 356 -32.18 -2.15 7.30
N GLU A 357 -32.67 -1.22 8.10
CA GLU A 357 -33.47 -0.08 7.60
C GLU A 357 -32.66 0.78 6.63
N LEU A 358 -31.41 1.09 6.97
CA LEU A 358 -30.53 1.85 6.08
C LEU A 358 -30.11 1.06 4.84
N ALA A 359 -29.74 -0.20 5.03
CA ALA A 359 -29.33 -1.08 3.96
C ALA A 359 -30.46 -1.32 2.96
N ALA A 360 -31.70 -1.47 3.42
CA ALA A 360 -32.84 -1.68 2.56
C ALA A 360 -33.02 -0.58 1.52
N ARG A 361 -32.79 0.68 1.89
CA ARG A 361 -32.88 1.83 0.96
C ARG A 361 -31.85 1.74 -0.14
N VAL A 362 -30.64 1.33 0.16
CA VAL A 362 -29.58 1.18 -0.85
C VAL A 362 -29.80 -0.07 -1.71
N LEU A 363 -30.22 -1.17 -1.09
CA LEU A 363 -30.53 -2.41 -1.82
C LEU A 363 -31.70 -2.23 -2.79
N GLN A 364 -32.72 -1.47 -2.39
CA GLN A 364 -33.81 -1.07 -3.27
C GLN A 364 -33.30 -0.26 -4.48
N LEU A 365 -32.32 0.60 -4.28
CA LEU A 365 -31.72 1.44 -5.28
C LEU A 365 -31.02 0.62 -6.38
N ILE A 366 -30.45 -0.52 -6.04
CA ILE A 366 -29.75 -1.40 -7.01
C ILE A 366 -30.63 -1.75 -8.21
N ASN A 367 -31.91 -2.07 -7.97
CA ASN A 367 -32.83 -2.37 -9.07
C ASN A 367 -33.24 -1.12 -9.85
N ILE A 368 -33.37 0.01 -9.18
CA ILE A 368 -33.83 1.27 -9.78
C ILE A 368 -32.81 1.83 -10.76
N THR A 369 -31.53 1.74 -10.43
CA THR A 369 -30.44 2.30 -11.24
C THR A 369 -30.31 1.71 -12.64
N ASP A 370 -30.82 0.52 -12.85
CA ASP A 370 -30.71 -0.21 -14.12
C ASP A 370 -32.07 -0.38 -14.83
N THR A 371 -33.06 0.45 -14.48
CA THR A 371 -34.40 0.38 -15.08
C THR A 371 -34.76 1.65 -15.84
N GLY A 372 -35.59 1.50 -16.88
CA GLY A 372 -36.14 2.61 -17.65
C GLY A 372 -35.08 3.53 -18.25
N VAL A 373 -35.24 4.82 -18.09
CA VAL A 373 -34.31 5.84 -18.61
C VAL A 373 -32.91 5.70 -18.00
N HIS A 374 -32.83 5.27 -16.77
CA HIS A 374 -31.51 5.08 -16.09
C HIS A 374 -30.65 4.02 -16.79
N ALA A 375 -31.27 3.01 -17.36
CA ALA A 375 -30.59 1.96 -18.11
C ALA A 375 -29.95 2.44 -19.44
N GLN A 376 -30.16 3.69 -19.82
CA GLN A 376 -29.60 4.31 -21.01
C GLN A 376 -28.52 5.37 -20.70
N ARG A 377 -28.20 5.58 -19.41
CA ARG A 377 -27.38 6.69 -18.95
C ARG A 377 -26.03 6.28 -18.35
N TYR A 378 -25.48 5.14 -18.77
CA TYR A 378 -24.18 4.64 -18.24
C TYR A 378 -22.99 5.52 -18.60
N GLN A 379 -23.13 6.42 -19.55
CA GLN A 379 -22.14 7.42 -19.93
C GLN A 379 -22.11 8.64 -19.00
N GLU A 380 -23.17 8.84 -18.22
CA GLU A 380 -23.30 10.00 -17.35
C GLU A 380 -22.43 9.86 -16.10
N ILE A 381 -21.63 10.88 -15.80
CA ILE A 381 -20.71 10.88 -14.66
C ILE A 381 -21.44 10.72 -13.33
N SER A 382 -22.59 11.37 -13.18
CA SER A 382 -23.39 11.28 -11.96
C SER A 382 -23.89 9.87 -11.68
N LYS A 383 -24.30 9.15 -12.74
CA LYS A 383 -24.69 7.75 -12.61
C LYS A 383 -23.52 6.84 -12.29
N GLN A 384 -22.37 7.08 -12.89
CA GLN A 384 -21.14 6.34 -12.59
C GLN A 384 -20.71 6.54 -11.13
N ARG A 385 -20.80 7.76 -10.61
CA ARG A 385 -20.54 8.07 -9.19
C ARG A 385 -21.51 7.34 -8.26
N LEU A 386 -22.78 7.30 -8.63
CA LEU A 386 -23.80 6.60 -7.85
C LEU A 386 -23.52 5.09 -7.81
N ASP A 387 -23.21 4.48 -8.93
CA ASP A 387 -22.92 3.05 -8.98
C ASP A 387 -21.61 2.69 -8.26
N ARG A 388 -20.60 3.57 -8.27
CA ARG A 388 -19.41 3.41 -7.41
C ARG A 388 -19.77 3.45 -5.93
N ALA A 389 -20.63 4.37 -5.52
CA ALA A 389 -21.11 4.45 -4.14
C ALA A 389 -21.83 3.16 -3.73
N ILE A 390 -22.67 2.62 -4.59
CA ILE A 390 -23.38 1.35 -4.35
C ILE A 390 -22.38 0.19 -4.20
N LEU A 391 -21.33 0.14 -5.02
CA LEU A 391 -20.31 -0.89 -4.92
C LEU A 391 -19.55 -0.82 -3.58
N ILE A 392 -19.19 0.37 -3.12
CA ILE A 392 -18.55 0.57 -1.81
C ILE A 392 -19.49 0.16 -0.68
N PHE A 393 -20.78 0.52 -0.79
CA PHE A 393 -21.79 0.07 0.16
C PHE A 393 -21.84 -1.47 0.23
N VAL A 394 -21.92 -2.14 -0.91
CA VAL A 394 -22.00 -3.60 -0.96
C VAL A 394 -20.74 -4.24 -0.37
N GLN A 395 -19.55 -3.69 -0.63
CA GLN A 395 -18.32 -4.18 -0.04
C GLN A 395 -18.32 -4.08 1.49
N ASN A 396 -18.74 -2.95 2.03
CA ASN A 396 -18.80 -2.74 3.48
C ASN A 396 -19.90 -3.59 4.13
N PHE A 397 -21.07 -3.63 3.51
CA PHE A 397 -22.20 -4.45 3.97
C PHE A 397 -21.84 -5.93 3.98
N ARG A 398 -21.21 -6.42 2.93
CA ARG A 398 -20.76 -7.80 2.83
C ARG A 398 -19.84 -8.22 3.97
N ARG A 399 -18.85 -7.40 4.28
CA ARG A 399 -17.90 -7.69 5.35
C ARG A 399 -18.57 -7.89 6.69
N SER A 400 -19.65 -7.19 6.93
CA SER A 400 -20.39 -7.25 8.18
C SER A 400 -21.46 -8.34 8.22
N TYR A 401 -22.13 -8.59 7.10
CA TYR A 401 -23.36 -9.38 7.08
C TYR A 401 -23.39 -10.54 6.08
N VAL A 402 -22.46 -10.60 5.14
CA VAL A 402 -22.39 -11.63 4.11
C VAL A 402 -20.96 -12.15 3.99
N GLY A 403 -20.66 -13.23 4.66
CA GLY A 403 -19.32 -13.83 4.59
C GLY A 403 -19.22 -15.05 5.49
N ASP A 404 -18.10 -15.73 5.37
CA ASP A 404 -17.87 -17.00 6.03
C ASP A 404 -18.04 -16.92 7.56
N GLN A 405 -17.72 -15.78 8.17
CA GLN A 405 -17.87 -15.54 9.60
C GLN A 405 -19.25 -14.94 10.01
N ALA A 406 -19.93 -14.30 9.07
CA ALA A 406 -21.18 -13.57 9.36
C ALA A 406 -22.45 -14.41 9.17
N MET A 407 -22.35 -15.58 8.55
CA MET A 407 -23.51 -16.40 8.14
C MET A 407 -24.39 -16.88 9.29
N HIS A 408 -23.89 -16.93 10.51
CA HIS A 408 -24.63 -17.46 11.65
C HIS A 408 -25.15 -16.40 12.63
N ALA A 409 -24.80 -15.13 12.44
CA ALA A 409 -24.97 -14.10 13.46
C ALA A 409 -25.99 -12.99 13.13
N SER A 410 -26.62 -13.00 11.96
CA SER A 410 -27.35 -11.83 11.44
C SER A 410 -28.86 -12.07 11.27
N LYS A 411 -29.48 -12.76 12.23
CA LYS A 411 -30.90 -13.16 12.13
C LYS A 411 -31.86 -11.97 12.07
N GLN A 412 -31.63 -10.95 12.89
CA GLN A 412 -32.51 -9.79 12.96
C GLN A 412 -32.44 -8.95 11.68
N LEU A 413 -31.25 -8.79 11.14
CA LEU A 413 -31.07 -8.08 9.88
C LEU A 413 -31.87 -8.74 8.74
N TYR A 414 -31.71 -10.05 8.54
CA TYR A 414 -32.39 -10.77 7.47
C TYR A 414 -33.90 -10.87 7.67
N ALA A 415 -34.36 -10.99 8.92
CA ALA A 415 -35.78 -10.91 9.22
C ALA A 415 -36.36 -9.57 8.76
N ARG A 416 -35.68 -8.47 9.06
CA ARG A 416 -36.15 -7.15 8.67
C ARG A 416 -36.02 -6.89 7.17
N LEU A 417 -34.95 -7.34 6.54
CA LEU A 417 -34.80 -7.26 5.08
C LEU A 417 -35.86 -8.11 4.34
N SER A 418 -36.24 -9.24 4.91
CA SER A 418 -37.32 -10.05 4.38
C SER A 418 -38.67 -9.31 4.39
N GLU A 419 -38.97 -8.62 5.48
CA GLU A 419 -40.19 -7.81 5.59
C GLU A 419 -40.20 -6.63 4.62
N LEU A 420 -39.08 -5.97 4.44
CA LEU A 420 -38.98 -4.76 3.64
C LEU A 420 -38.81 -5.03 2.14
N LEU A 421 -38.01 -6.02 1.77
CA LEU A 421 -37.59 -6.27 0.39
C LEU A 421 -37.75 -7.72 -0.09
N GLY A 422 -38.22 -8.63 0.77
CA GLY A 422 -38.29 -10.07 0.44
C GLY A 422 -36.92 -10.77 0.42
N LEU A 423 -35.87 -10.17 0.93
CA LEU A 423 -34.54 -10.75 1.03
C LEU A 423 -34.44 -11.65 2.27
N THR A 424 -34.75 -12.92 2.08
CA THR A 424 -34.94 -13.88 3.17
C THR A 424 -33.65 -14.46 3.74
N ASP A 425 -32.61 -14.56 2.91
CA ASP A 425 -31.34 -15.20 3.26
C ASP A 425 -30.16 -14.65 2.45
N HIS A 426 -28.97 -15.14 2.79
CA HIS A 426 -27.74 -14.78 2.11
C HIS A 426 -27.75 -15.07 0.58
N LEU A 427 -28.37 -16.16 0.19
CA LEU A 427 -28.38 -16.57 -1.22
C LEU A 427 -29.20 -15.62 -2.08
N VAL A 428 -30.35 -15.21 -1.60
CA VAL A 428 -31.21 -14.23 -2.30
C VAL A 428 -30.49 -12.89 -2.41
N LEU A 429 -29.85 -12.45 -1.33
CA LEU A 429 -29.07 -11.21 -1.32
C LEU A 429 -27.87 -11.29 -2.29
N LEU A 430 -27.12 -12.40 -2.24
CA LEU A 430 -26.01 -12.63 -3.16
C LEU A 430 -26.45 -12.64 -4.62
N ASN A 431 -27.64 -13.17 -4.92
CA ASN A 431 -28.18 -13.13 -6.27
C ASN A 431 -28.41 -11.69 -6.76
N VAL A 432 -28.91 -10.82 -5.90
CA VAL A 432 -29.05 -9.38 -6.20
C VAL A 432 -27.68 -8.74 -6.48
N ILE A 433 -26.70 -9.01 -5.63
CA ILE A 433 -25.34 -8.47 -5.75
C ILE A 433 -24.66 -8.95 -7.04
N VAL A 434 -24.68 -10.24 -7.31
CA VAL A 434 -24.06 -10.81 -8.53
C VAL A 434 -24.80 -10.36 -9.79
N GLY A 435 -26.11 -10.20 -9.70
CA GLY A 435 -26.89 -9.59 -10.77
C GLY A 435 -26.43 -8.16 -11.10
N LYS A 436 -26.17 -7.34 -10.08
CA LYS A 436 -25.60 -6.00 -10.25
C LYS A 436 -24.19 -6.05 -10.84
N ILE A 437 -23.34 -6.97 -10.38
CA ILE A 437 -22.01 -7.19 -10.94
C ILE A 437 -22.10 -7.49 -12.44
N ALA A 438 -22.95 -8.42 -12.84
CA ALA A 438 -23.14 -8.78 -14.23
C ALA A 438 -23.61 -7.59 -15.08
N THR A 439 -24.55 -6.81 -14.58
CA THR A 439 -25.06 -5.60 -15.25
C THR A 439 -23.97 -4.55 -15.41
N ASN A 440 -23.19 -4.28 -14.37
CA ASN A 440 -22.08 -3.34 -14.44
C ASN A 440 -21.01 -3.76 -15.44
N LEU A 441 -20.63 -5.03 -15.45
CA LEU A 441 -19.64 -5.56 -16.40
C LEU A 441 -20.14 -5.50 -17.85
N LYS A 442 -21.44 -5.61 -18.07
CA LYS A 442 -22.03 -5.49 -19.39
C LYS A 442 -22.16 -4.05 -19.87
N CYS A 443 -22.57 -3.15 -18.98
CA CYS A 443 -23.04 -1.82 -19.34
C CYS A 443 -21.99 -0.72 -19.20
N TYR A 444 -21.00 -0.87 -18.33
CA TYR A 444 -19.96 0.13 -18.07
C TYR A 444 -18.65 -0.12 -18.81
N ALA A 445 -18.71 -0.65 -20.01
CA ALA A 445 -17.52 -1.00 -20.80
C ALA A 445 -16.51 0.16 -20.95
N GLU A 446 -16.98 1.39 -21.05
CA GLU A 446 -16.13 2.57 -21.26
C GLU A 446 -15.65 3.24 -19.94
N CYS A 447 -16.12 2.78 -18.80
CA CYS A 447 -15.77 3.33 -17.50
C CYS A 447 -14.88 2.37 -16.71
N GLU A 448 -13.56 2.55 -16.85
CA GLU A 448 -12.55 1.72 -16.18
C GLU A 448 -12.77 1.66 -14.67
N ASP A 449 -13.07 2.78 -14.02
CA ASP A 449 -13.27 2.85 -12.57
C ASP A 449 -14.40 1.96 -12.07
N VAL A 450 -15.55 1.98 -12.73
CA VAL A 450 -16.69 1.14 -12.33
C VAL A 450 -16.39 -0.33 -12.59
N ILE A 451 -15.75 -0.64 -13.71
CA ILE A 451 -15.34 -2.02 -14.02
C ILE A 451 -14.37 -2.54 -12.97
N ASP A 452 -13.34 -1.78 -12.61
CA ASP A 452 -12.34 -2.20 -11.63
C ASP A 452 -12.93 -2.39 -10.23
N HIS A 453 -13.79 -1.48 -9.78
CA HIS A 453 -14.49 -1.63 -8.50
C HIS A 453 -15.46 -2.83 -8.51
N THR A 454 -16.15 -3.04 -9.61
CA THR A 454 -17.05 -4.19 -9.77
C THR A 454 -16.27 -5.50 -9.71
N LEU A 455 -15.14 -5.58 -10.39
CA LEU A 455 -14.27 -6.75 -10.36
C LEU A 455 -13.62 -6.96 -8.98
N SER A 456 -13.28 -5.90 -8.28
CA SER A 456 -12.78 -6.00 -6.88
C SER A 456 -13.83 -6.63 -5.97
N LEU A 457 -15.08 -6.20 -6.08
CA LEU A 457 -16.18 -6.80 -5.33
C LEU A 457 -16.40 -8.26 -5.73
N PHE A 458 -16.38 -8.57 -7.01
CA PHE A 458 -16.54 -9.93 -7.50
C PHE A 458 -15.42 -10.86 -6.99
N LEU A 459 -14.19 -10.36 -6.99
CA LEU A 459 -13.05 -11.09 -6.44
C LEU A 459 -13.21 -11.37 -4.93
N GLU A 460 -13.66 -10.39 -4.17
CA GLU A 460 -13.93 -10.58 -2.74
C GLU A 460 -14.98 -11.67 -2.47
N LEU A 461 -16.00 -11.75 -3.30
CA LEU A 461 -17.01 -12.81 -3.21
C LEU A 461 -16.45 -14.17 -3.61
N ALA A 462 -15.68 -14.21 -4.69
CA ALA A 462 -15.13 -15.46 -5.23
C ALA A 462 -14.00 -16.03 -4.38
N SER A 463 -13.23 -15.21 -3.69
CA SER A 463 -12.09 -15.65 -2.87
C SER A 463 -12.50 -16.17 -1.48
N GLY A 464 -13.67 -15.83 -1.00
CA GLY A 464 -14.25 -16.45 0.20
C GLY A 464 -14.68 -17.89 -0.11
N TYR A 465 -14.16 -18.86 0.66
CA TYR A 465 -14.43 -20.27 0.36
C TYR A 465 -15.91 -20.62 0.36
N MET A 466 -16.62 -20.29 1.44
CA MET A 466 -18.07 -20.55 1.52
C MET A 466 -18.87 -19.64 0.58
N THR A 467 -18.52 -18.38 0.55
CA THR A 467 -19.20 -17.40 -0.32
C THR A 467 -19.01 -17.75 -1.78
N GLY A 468 -17.81 -18.16 -2.20
CA GLY A 468 -17.53 -18.62 -3.55
C GLY A 468 -18.39 -19.82 -3.95
N LYS A 469 -18.55 -20.80 -3.06
CA LYS A 469 -19.45 -21.95 -3.30
C LYS A 469 -20.92 -21.55 -3.40
N LEU A 470 -21.33 -20.56 -2.63
CA LEU A 470 -22.71 -20.07 -2.71
C LEU A 470 -23.01 -19.35 -4.02
N ILE A 471 -22.10 -18.46 -4.44
CA ILE A 471 -22.31 -17.73 -5.71
C ILE A 471 -22.26 -18.65 -6.93
N LEU A 472 -21.54 -19.76 -6.88
CA LEU A 472 -21.54 -20.76 -7.97
C LEU A 472 -22.93 -21.36 -8.22
N LYS A 473 -23.81 -21.38 -7.23
CA LYS A 473 -25.20 -21.88 -7.37
C LYS A 473 -26.13 -20.88 -8.05
N LEU A 474 -25.73 -19.61 -8.17
CA LEU A 474 -26.53 -18.54 -8.71
C LEU A 474 -26.59 -18.60 -10.25
N GLU A 475 -27.74 -18.38 -10.82
CA GLU A 475 -27.92 -18.32 -12.27
C GLU A 475 -27.10 -17.20 -12.92
N SER A 476 -26.97 -16.04 -12.24
CA SER A 476 -26.13 -14.94 -12.72
C SER A 476 -24.67 -15.32 -12.84
N THR A 477 -24.13 -16.03 -11.85
CA THR A 477 -22.74 -16.52 -11.89
C THR A 477 -22.55 -17.58 -12.97
N LYS A 478 -23.47 -18.51 -13.10
CA LYS A 478 -23.43 -19.53 -14.16
C LYS A 478 -23.48 -18.90 -15.55
N PHE A 479 -24.30 -17.84 -15.70
CA PHE A 479 -24.36 -17.09 -16.95
C PHE A 479 -23.01 -16.43 -17.27
N ILE A 480 -22.38 -15.77 -16.31
CA ILE A 480 -21.07 -15.11 -16.52
C ILE A 480 -20.02 -16.14 -16.93
N ILE A 481 -19.95 -17.28 -16.25
CA ILE A 481 -18.99 -18.34 -16.54
C ILE A 481 -19.23 -18.96 -17.91
N ALA A 482 -20.50 -19.16 -18.31
CA ALA A 482 -20.86 -19.78 -19.59
C ALA A 482 -20.76 -18.82 -20.77
N ASN A 483 -20.85 -17.51 -20.55
CA ASN A 483 -20.96 -16.48 -21.58
C ASN A 483 -19.91 -15.38 -21.45
N HIS A 484 -18.69 -15.74 -21.10
CA HIS A 484 -17.57 -14.80 -21.00
C HIS A 484 -17.04 -14.43 -22.40
N SER A 485 -17.81 -13.64 -23.10
CA SER A 485 -17.50 -13.18 -24.45
C SER A 485 -17.60 -11.66 -24.54
N ARG A 486 -16.99 -11.10 -25.58
CA ARG A 486 -17.08 -9.67 -25.88
C ARG A 486 -18.50 -9.16 -26.13
N GLU A 487 -19.37 -10.05 -26.61
CA GLU A 487 -20.79 -9.72 -26.92
C GLU A 487 -21.58 -9.47 -25.63
N ASN A 488 -21.30 -10.27 -24.59
CA ASN A 488 -21.94 -10.13 -23.28
C ASN A 488 -21.19 -9.16 -22.35
N PHE A 489 -19.88 -9.05 -22.52
CA PHE A 489 -19.00 -8.19 -21.70
C PHE A 489 -18.08 -7.36 -22.59
N PRO A 490 -18.59 -6.27 -23.17
CA PRO A 490 -17.84 -5.43 -24.11
C PRO A 490 -16.57 -4.82 -23.56
N PHE A 491 -16.41 -4.68 -22.22
CA PHE A 491 -15.20 -4.17 -21.61
C PHE A 491 -13.95 -5.02 -21.93
N LEU A 492 -14.15 -6.29 -22.31
CA LEU A 492 -13.06 -7.17 -22.73
C LEU A 492 -12.32 -6.66 -23.98
N GLU A 493 -12.96 -5.84 -24.78
CA GLU A 493 -12.35 -5.23 -25.98
C GLU A 493 -11.97 -3.78 -25.80
N GLU A 494 -12.36 -3.15 -24.71
CA GLU A 494 -12.04 -1.76 -24.46
C GLU A 494 -10.57 -1.57 -24.07
N TYR A 495 -9.89 -0.68 -24.80
CA TYR A 495 -8.47 -0.37 -24.55
C TYR A 495 -8.21 0.10 -23.11
N ARG A 496 -9.10 0.89 -22.55
CA ARG A 496 -8.99 1.39 -21.17
C ARG A 496 -9.10 0.28 -20.14
N CYS A 497 -9.84 -0.79 -20.44
CA CYS A 497 -10.12 -1.90 -19.54
C CYS A 497 -9.24 -3.14 -19.78
N VAL A 498 -8.17 -3.02 -20.55
CA VAL A 498 -7.31 -4.19 -20.87
C VAL A 498 -6.71 -4.87 -19.66
N ARG A 499 -6.43 -4.12 -18.59
CA ARG A 499 -5.90 -4.67 -17.33
C ARG A 499 -6.97 -5.44 -16.56
N SER A 500 -8.20 -4.97 -16.62
CA SER A 500 -9.36 -5.59 -15.97
C SER A 500 -9.65 -6.98 -16.52
N ARG A 501 -9.28 -7.23 -17.76
CA ARG A 501 -9.43 -8.53 -18.42
C ARG A 501 -8.72 -9.66 -17.66
N THR A 502 -7.49 -9.46 -17.24
CA THR A 502 -6.73 -10.42 -16.41
C THR A 502 -7.45 -10.71 -15.09
N ASN A 503 -7.92 -9.67 -14.40
CA ASN A 503 -8.66 -9.81 -13.15
C ASN A 503 -9.96 -10.58 -13.34
N PHE A 504 -10.69 -10.31 -14.40
CA PHE A 504 -11.93 -11.01 -14.73
C PHE A 504 -11.68 -12.50 -14.88
N TYR A 505 -10.71 -12.89 -15.68
CA TYR A 505 -10.38 -14.30 -15.88
C TYR A 505 -9.76 -14.96 -14.63
N TYR A 506 -9.07 -14.20 -13.80
CA TYR A 506 -8.64 -14.69 -12.49
C TYR A 506 -9.84 -15.07 -11.62
N ILE A 507 -10.84 -14.22 -11.56
CA ILE A 507 -12.07 -14.45 -10.77
C ILE A 507 -12.81 -15.68 -11.31
N LEU A 508 -13.03 -15.73 -12.62
CA LEU A 508 -13.70 -16.86 -13.26
C LEU A 508 -12.92 -18.16 -13.05
N GLY A 509 -11.60 -18.11 -13.15
CA GLY A 509 -10.74 -19.26 -12.87
C GLY A 509 -10.89 -19.76 -11.44
N CYS A 510 -10.90 -18.86 -10.45
CA CYS A 510 -11.13 -19.22 -9.05
C CYS A 510 -12.47 -19.95 -8.89
N LEU A 511 -13.52 -19.49 -9.53
CA LEU A 511 -14.84 -20.11 -9.46
C LEU A 511 -14.89 -21.47 -10.16
N VAL A 512 -14.35 -21.56 -11.36
CA VAL A 512 -14.31 -22.81 -12.13
C VAL A 512 -13.52 -23.90 -11.41
N PHE A 513 -12.40 -23.54 -10.80
CA PHE A 513 -11.54 -24.49 -10.08
C PHE A 513 -12.09 -24.92 -8.71
N MET A 514 -13.13 -24.28 -8.20
CA MET A 514 -13.86 -24.76 -7.01
C MET A 514 -14.69 -26.01 -7.30
N GLU A 515 -15.05 -26.24 -8.55
CA GLU A 515 -15.79 -27.44 -8.97
C GLU A 515 -14.85 -28.52 -9.46
N ASP A 516 -15.13 -29.75 -9.06
CA ASP A 516 -14.34 -30.91 -9.48
C ASP A 516 -14.74 -31.40 -10.87
N GLY A 517 -13.81 -31.35 -11.80
CA GLY A 517 -13.96 -32.03 -13.06
C GLY A 517 -13.31 -31.35 -14.25
N PRO A 518 -12.62 -32.12 -15.10
CA PRO A 518 -11.99 -31.58 -16.31
C PRO A 518 -13.00 -31.13 -17.37
N VAL A 519 -14.26 -31.61 -17.32
CA VAL A 519 -15.30 -31.30 -18.30
C VAL A 519 -15.72 -29.82 -18.21
N LYS A 520 -15.92 -29.30 -16.98
CA LYS A 520 -16.27 -27.90 -16.77
C LYS A 520 -15.15 -26.96 -17.19
N PHE A 521 -13.91 -27.33 -16.88
CA PHE A 521 -12.74 -26.57 -17.30
C PHE A 521 -12.64 -26.52 -18.84
N ARG A 522 -12.82 -27.65 -19.54
CA ARG A 522 -12.81 -27.68 -21.00
C ARG A 522 -13.92 -26.80 -21.60
N SER A 523 -15.12 -26.90 -21.07
CA SER A 523 -16.24 -26.05 -21.50
C SER A 523 -15.96 -24.56 -21.28
N PHE A 524 -15.40 -24.22 -20.16
CA PHE A 524 -14.98 -22.84 -19.86
C PHE A 524 -13.91 -22.33 -20.83
N MET A 525 -12.95 -23.19 -21.19
CA MET A 525 -11.84 -22.83 -22.07
C MET A 525 -12.19 -22.82 -23.55
N GLU A 526 -13.37 -23.31 -23.94
CA GLU A 526 -13.75 -23.41 -25.35
C GLU A 526 -13.65 -22.08 -26.12
N PRO A 527 -14.16 -20.94 -25.63
CA PRO A 527 -13.97 -19.65 -26.32
C PRO A 527 -12.50 -19.29 -26.51
N LEU A 528 -11.66 -19.57 -25.53
CA LEU A 528 -10.22 -19.31 -25.60
C LEU A 528 -9.52 -20.25 -26.58
N LEU A 529 -9.99 -21.50 -26.67
CA LEU A 529 -9.50 -22.46 -27.64
C LEU A 529 -9.81 -22.00 -29.06
N GLN A 530 -10.99 -21.49 -29.32
CA GLN A 530 -11.35 -20.95 -30.64
C GLN A 530 -10.46 -19.79 -31.07
N VAL A 531 -10.17 -18.87 -30.14
CA VAL A 531 -9.23 -17.77 -30.38
C VAL A 531 -7.83 -18.32 -30.70
N ALA A 532 -7.35 -19.26 -29.91
CA ALA A 532 -6.02 -19.86 -30.11
C ALA A 532 -5.93 -20.58 -31.46
N VAL A 533 -6.93 -21.36 -31.82
CA VAL A 533 -6.97 -22.08 -33.11
C VAL A 533 -7.00 -21.11 -34.30
N ASN A 534 -7.77 -20.05 -34.21
CA ASN A 534 -7.81 -19.00 -35.24
C ASN A 534 -6.46 -18.31 -35.41
N LEU A 535 -5.77 -18.03 -34.28
CA LEU A 535 -4.42 -17.45 -34.30
C LEU A 535 -3.39 -18.41 -34.88
N GLU A 536 -3.47 -19.70 -34.55
CA GLU A 536 -2.60 -20.74 -35.11
C GLU A 536 -2.78 -20.89 -36.63
N ALA A 537 -3.97 -20.74 -37.13
CA ALA A 537 -4.29 -20.78 -38.54
C ALA A 537 -3.91 -19.51 -39.32
N SER A 538 -3.60 -18.42 -38.65
CA SER A 538 -3.23 -17.16 -39.30
C SER A 538 -1.84 -17.23 -39.92
N ALA A 539 -1.67 -16.58 -41.09
CA ALA A 539 -0.37 -16.48 -41.73
C ALA A 539 0.59 -15.56 -40.93
N ASP A 540 1.90 -15.74 -41.05
CA ASP A 540 2.91 -14.93 -40.37
C ASP A 540 2.77 -13.43 -40.63
N ALA A 541 2.41 -13.06 -41.88
CA ALA A 541 2.17 -11.65 -42.21
C ALA A 541 0.97 -11.05 -41.45
N ALA A 542 -0.01 -11.83 -41.11
CA ALA A 542 -1.21 -11.41 -40.39
C ALA A 542 -0.90 -11.02 -38.92
N PHE A 543 0.18 -11.53 -38.33
CA PHE A 543 0.60 -11.17 -36.97
C PHE A 543 1.00 -9.70 -36.82
N ARG A 544 1.31 -9.01 -37.90
CA ARG A 544 1.56 -7.57 -37.89
C ARG A 544 0.30 -6.72 -37.95
N THR A 545 -0.85 -7.32 -38.17
CA THR A 545 -2.15 -6.61 -38.17
C THR A 545 -2.63 -6.34 -36.74
N ASP A 546 -3.32 -5.23 -36.55
CA ASP A 546 -3.85 -4.87 -35.22
C ASP A 546 -4.86 -5.88 -34.69
N VAL A 547 -5.66 -6.47 -35.57
CA VAL A 547 -6.65 -7.48 -35.19
C VAL A 547 -6.00 -8.71 -34.54
N VAL A 548 -4.94 -9.24 -35.15
CA VAL A 548 -4.25 -10.42 -34.64
C VAL A 548 -3.46 -10.08 -33.38
N LYS A 549 -2.76 -8.96 -33.34
CA LYS A 549 -2.05 -8.49 -32.14
C LYS A 549 -3.00 -8.36 -30.95
N TYR A 550 -4.14 -7.75 -31.17
CA TYR A 550 -5.13 -7.53 -30.12
C TYR A 550 -5.73 -8.84 -29.61
N ALA A 551 -6.07 -9.75 -30.51
CA ALA A 551 -6.59 -11.07 -30.15
C ALA A 551 -5.56 -11.89 -29.36
N PHE A 552 -4.31 -11.89 -29.80
CA PHE A 552 -3.22 -12.59 -29.13
C PHE A 552 -2.94 -11.99 -27.72
N THR A 553 -2.85 -10.68 -27.64
CA THR A 553 -2.62 -9.97 -26.37
C THR A 553 -3.73 -10.24 -25.37
N GLY A 554 -4.98 -10.23 -25.84
CA GLY A 554 -6.14 -10.57 -25.02
C GLY A 554 -6.06 -12.01 -24.51
N LEU A 555 -5.73 -12.96 -25.37
CA LEU A 555 -5.54 -14.36 -24.98
C LEU A 555 -4.45 -14.50 -23.89
N MET A 556 -3.32 -13.80 -24.01
CA MET A 556 -2.26 -13.84 -23.03
C MET A 556 -2.71 -13.30 -21.66
N ARG A 557 -3.49 -12.23 -21.66
CA ARG A 557 -4.05 -11.68 -20.43
C ARG A 557 -5.07 -12.60 -19.78
N ASP A 558 -5.90 -13.22 -20.57
CA ASP A 558 -6.88 -14.21 -20.10
C ASP A 558 -6.18 -15.41 -19.47
N LEU A 559 -5.20 -15.97 -20.15
CA LEU A 559 -4.43 -17.12 -19.67
C LEU A 559 -3.64 -16.77 -18.41
N ARG A 560 -3.10 -15.55 -18.32
CA ARG A 560 -2.44 -15.09 -17.10
C ARG A 560 -3.40 -15.07 -15.91
N GLY A 561 -4.60 -14.56 -16.08
CA GLY A 561 -5.65 -14.58 -15.06
C GLY A 561 -5.98 -16.00 -14.60
N ILE A 562 -6.18 -16.92 -15.54
CA ILE A 562 -6.46 -18.33 -15.25
C ILE A 562 -5.29 -18.98 -14.53
N ALA A 563 -4.05 -18.71 -14.95
CA ALA A 563 -2.86 -19.21 -14.30
C ALA A 563 -2.74 -18.71 -12.84
N MET A 564 -3.10 -17.47 -12.58
CA MET A 564 -3.15 -16.92 -11.22
C MET A 564 -4.13 -17.68 -10.32
N ALA A 565 -5.20 -18.24 -10.89
CA ALA A 565 -6.21 -19.01 -10.16
C ALA A 565 -5.81 -20.46 -9.89
N THR A 566 -4.77 -20.95 -10.52
CA THR A 566 -4.29 -22.33 -10.30
C THR A 566 -3.43 -22.37 -9.02
N ASN A 567 -4.02 -22.87 -7.93
CA ASN A 567 -3.35 -22.92 -6.61
C ASN A 567 -3.13 -24.36 -6.10
N SER A 568 -3.26 -25.35 -6.96
CA SER A 568 -3.04 -26.75 -6.64
C SER A 568 -2.41 -27.49 -7.80
N ARG A 569 -1.81 -28.64 -7.52
CA ARG A 569 -1.24 -29.52 -8.54
C ARG A 569 -2.29 -29.90 -9.59
N ARG A 570 -3.49 -30.23 -9.17
CA ARG A 570 -4.59 -30.63 -10.05
C ARG A 570 -5.01 -29.51 -11.00
N THR A 571 -5.27 -28.34 -10.47
CA THR A 571 -5.73 -27.18 -11.28
C THR A 571 -4.64 -26.70 -12.22
N TYR A 572 -3.41 -26.66 -11.77
CA TYR A 572 -2.28 -26.32 -12.63
C TYR A 572 -2.10 -27.36 -13.76
N GLY A 573 -2.28 -28.64 -13.46
CA GLY A 573 -2.21 -29.70 -14.46
C GLY A 573 -3.24 -29.55 -15.58
N LEU A 574 -4.46 -29.14 -15.26
CA LEU A 574 -5.49 -28.85 -16.26
C LEU A 574 -5.06 -27.75 -17.23
N LEU A 575 -4.51 -26.66 -16.73
CA LEU A 575 -4.03 -25.56 -17.57
C LEU A 575 -2.77 -25.98 -18.36
N PHE A 576 -1.85 -26.72 -17.72
CA PHE A 576 -0.67 -27.25 -18.39
C PHE A 576 -1.04 -28.15 -19.58
N ASP A 577 -1.95 -29.09 -19.42
CA ASP A 577 -2.40 -29.98 -20.46
C ASP A 577 -3.12 -29.24 -21.61
N TRP A 578 -3.77 -28.13 -21.30
CA TRP A 578 -4.39 -27.28 -22.32
C TRP A 578 -3.33 -26.55 -23.15
N LEU A 579 -2.24 -26.09 -22.54
CA LEU A 579 -1.16 -25.35 -23.19
C LEU A 579 -0.13 -26.25 -23.88
N TYR A 580 0.30 -27.29 -23.21
CA TYR A 580 1.37 -28.15 -23.70
C TYR A 580 0.86 -29.47 -24.25
N PRO A 581 1.28 -29.91 -25.43
CA PRO A 581 2.23 -29.24 -26.33
C PRO A 581 1.57 -28.29 -27.34
N SER A 582 0.24 -28.33 -27.48
CA SER A 582 -0.49 -27.83 -28.64
C SER A 582 -0.43 -26.31 -28.83
N ARG A 583 -0.39 -25.56 -27.74
CA ARG A 583 -0.42 -24.07 -27.79
C ARG A 583 0.97 -23.44 -27.72
N MET A 584 2.00 -24.19 -27.32
CA MET A 584 3.36 -23.64 -27.19
C MET A 584 3.95 -23.13 -28.50
N PRO A 585 3.75 -23.81 -29.66
CA PRO A 585 4.24 -23.26 -30.93
C PRO A 585 3.69 -21.86 -31.27
N LEU A 586 2.44 -21.58 -30.91
CA LEU A 586 1.84 -20.24 -31.10
C LEU A 586 2.60 -19.16 -30.30
N LEU A 587 2.94 -19.44 -29.05
CA LEU A 587 3.68 -18.50 -28.19
C LEU A 587 5.07 -18.23 -28.76
N LEU A 588 5.77 -19.27 -29.18
CA LEU A 588 7.11 -19.15 -29.77
C LEU A 588 7.08 -18.36 -31.09
N ARG A 589 6.07 -18.62 -31.92
CA ARG A 589 5.86 -17.89 -33.18
C ARG A 589 5.62 -16.40 -32.95
N ALA A 590 4.73 -16.08 -32.02
CA ALA A 590 4.41 -14.70 -31.70
C ALA A 590 5.61 -13.92 -31.15
N ILE A 591 6.37 -14.50 -30.21
CA ILE A 591 7.54 -13.84 -29.64
C ILE A 591 8.65 -13.66 -30.68
N SER A 592 8.77 -14.58 -31.61
CA SER A 592 9.76 -14.52 -32.69
C SER A 592 9.42 -13.48 -33.73
N LEU A 593 8.15 -13.36 -34.11
CA LEU A 593 7.71 -12.42 -35.15
C LEU A 593 7.53 -10.99 -34.63
N LEU A 594 7.22 -10.82 -33.35
CA LEU A 594 6.82 -9.54 -32.76
C LEU A 594 7.73 -9.09 -31.63
N THR A 595 8.98 -9.46 -31.64
CA THR A 595 9.98 -9.06 -30.63
C THR A 595 10.09 -7.52 -30.52
N ASP A 596 9.94 -6.81 -31.62
CA ASP A 596 9.97 -5.35 -31.74
C ASP A 596 8.66 -4.66 -31.29
N GLU A 597 7.66 -5.44 -30.87
CA GLU A 597 6.36 -4.95 -30.43
C GLU A 597 6.16 -5.23 -28.92
N PRO A 598 6.59 -4.33 -28.04
CA PRO A 598 6.45 -4.54 -26.58
C PRO A 598 5.01 -4.72 -26.12
N GLU A 599 4.04 -4.20 -26.86
CA GLU A 599 2.62 -4.32 -26.58
C GLU A 599 2.15 -5.76 -26.65
N VAL A 600 2.80 -6.61 -27.42
CA VAL A 600 2.50 -8.02 -27.58
C VAL A 600 3.41 -8.89 -26.72
N THR A 601 4.73 -8.60 -26.72
CA THR A 601 5.71 -9.42 -25.99
C THR A 601 5.59 -9.28 -24.48
N THR A 602 5.25 -8.11 -23.97
CA THR A 602 5.07 -7.89 -22.53
C THR A 602 3.95 -8.74 -21.94
N PRO A 603 2.72 -8.76 -22.48
CA PRO A 603 1.67 -9.66 -21.97
C PRO A 603 2.05 -11.14 -22.04
N LEU A 604 2.73 -11.57 -23.11
CA LEU A 604 3.20 -12.94 -23.25
C LEU A 604 4.21 -13.30 -22.16
N LEU A 605 5.22 -12.47 -21.97
CA LEU A 605 6.25 -12.69 -20.95
C LEU A 605 5.68 -12.65 -19.54
N LYS A 606 4.74 -11.75 -19.27
CA LYS A 606 4.02 -11.70 -17.98
C LYS A 606 3.20 -12.95 -17.73
N PHE A 607 2.52 -13.47 -18.75
CA PHE A 607 1.84 -14.75 -18.64
C PHE A 607 2.81 -15.86 -18.31
N MET A 608 3.92 -15.96 -19.02
CA MET A 608 4.95 -16.99 -18.75
C MET A 608 5.54 -16.83 -17.36
N SER A 609 5.76 -15.61 -16.88
CA SER A 609 6.27 -15.37 -15.53
C SER A 609 5.32 -15.87 -14.44
N GLU A 610 4.02 -15.79 -14.66
CA GLU A 610 3.02 -16.37 -13.75
C GLU A 610 2.95 -17.90 -13.88
N PHE A 611 3.00 -18.39 -15.11
CA PHE A 611 2.86 -19.82 -15.41
C PHE A 611 4.00 -20.67 -14.85
N VAL A 612 5.21 -20.13 -14.82
CA VAL A 612 6.38 -20.85 -14.29
C VAL A 612 6.60 -20.68 -12.79
N LEU A 613 5.84 -19.80 -12.15
CA LEU A 613 5.93 -19.56 -10.72
C LEU A 613 5.38 -20.73 -9.92
N ASN A 614 6.22 -21.34 -9.09
CA ASN A 614 5.80 -22.42 -8.18
C ASN A 614 5.27 -21.86 -6.86
N LYS A 615 4.08 -21.30 -6.89
CA LYS A 615 3.34 -20.89 -5.68
C LYS A 615 2.50 -22.04 -5.17
N ALA A 616 2.33 -22.15 -3.86
CA ALA A 616 1.53 -23.20 -3.23
C ALA A 616 1.90 -24.63 -3.67
N GLN A 617 3.14 -24.84 -4.08
CA GLN A 617 3.67 -26.12 -4.58
C GLN A 617 2.83 -26.72 -5.74
N ARG A 618 2.25 -25.88 -6.57
CA ARG A 618 1.41 -26.31 -7.70
C ARG A 618 2.16 -27.00 -8.82
N LEU A 619 3.44 -26.66 -8.99
CA LEU A 619 4.32 -27.30 -9.96
C LEU A 619 5.12 -28.42 -9.29
N THR A 620 4.44 -29.47 -8.88
CA THR A 620 5.04 -30.70 -8.42
C THR A 620 4.62 -31.82 -9.39
N PHE A 621 5.44 -32.06 -10.38
CA PHE A 621 5.24 -33.18 -11.27
C PHE A 621 5.68 -34.49 -10.61
N ASP A 622 5.05 -35.59 -11.00
CA ASP A 622 5.44 -36.90 -10.53
C ASP A 622 6.91 -37.18 -10.91
N SER A 623 7.64 -37.86 -10.07
CA SER A 623 9.05 -38.21 -10.33
C SER A 623 9.25 -39.01 -11.65
N SER A 624 8.21 -39.67 -12.11
CA SER A 624 8.20 -40.36 -13.41
C SER A 624 7.77 -39.46 -14.57
N SER A 625 7.32 -38.24 -14.31
CA SER A 625 6.84 -37.31 -15.35
C SER A 625 7.96 -36.44 -15.90
N PRO A 626 8.10 -36.35 -17.24
CA PRO A 626 9.07 -35.44 -17.84
C PRO A 626 8.57 -33.99 -17.91
N ASN A 627 7.39 -33.68 -17.41
CA ASN A 627 6.71 -32.39 -17.62
C ASN A 627 7.51 -31.19 -17.13
N GLY A 628 8.24 -31.29 -16.03
CA GLY A 628 9.12 -30.21 -15.56
C GLY A 628 10.21 -29.88 -16.56
N ILE A 629 10.85 -30.89 -17.08
CA ILE A 629 11.92 -30.81 -18.11
C ILE A 629 11.34 -30.24 -19.41
N LEU A 630 10.19 -30.74 -19.85
CA LEU A 630 9.52 -30.29 -21.06
C LEU A 630 9.07 -28.81 -20.95
N LEU A 631 8.55 -28.42 -19.81
CA LEU A 631 8.20 -27.02 -19.54
C LEU A 631 9.44 -26.12 -19.62
N PHE A 632 10.54 -26.51 -19.00
CA PHE A 632 11.78 -25.73 -19.04
C PHE A 632 12.33 -25.61 -20.46
N ARG A 633 12.24 -26.67 -21.25
CA ARG A 633 12.64 -26.63 -22.67
C ARG A 633 11.84 -25.61 -23.46
N GLU A 634 10.53 -25.51 -23.24
CA GLU A 634 9.67 -24.51 -23.86
C GLU A 634 10.01 -23.08 -23.37
N ILE A 635 10.28 -22.91 -22.06
CA ILE A 635 10.75 -21.64 -21.51
C ILE A 635 12.06 -21.22 -22.18
N SER A 636 13.01 -22.14 -22.30
CA SER A 636 14.30 -21.88 -22.95
C SER A 636 14.13 -21.42 -24.40
N LYS A 637 13.30 -22.12 -25.17
CA LYS A 637 13.02 -21.74 -26.56
C LYS A 637 12.46 -20.32 -26.66
N LEU A 638 11.51 -19.94 -25.79
CA LEU A 638 10.91 -18.63 -25.77
C LEU A 638 11.93 -17.53 -25.41
N ILE A 639 12.70 -17.75 -24.36
CA ILE A 639 13.66 -16.77 -23.86
C ILE A 639 14.83 -16.61 -24.84
N VAL A 640 15.30 -17.70 -25.44
CA VAL A 640 16.35 -17.63 -26.48
C VAL A 640 15.85 -16.91 -27.73
N ALA A 641 14.64 -17.21 -28.18
CA ALA A 641 14.03 -16.53 -29.33
C ALA A 641 13.86 -15.04 -29.06
N TYR A 642 13.38 -14.66 -27.90
CA TYR A 642 13.23 -13.27 -27.49
C TYR A 642 14.60 -12.57 -27.33
N GLY A 643 15.48 -13.13 -26.54
CA GLY A 643 16.76 -12.52 -26.20
C GLY A 643 17.68 -12.32 -27.38
N SER A 644 17.78 -13.31 -28.28
CA SER A 644 18.60 -13.21 -29.48
C SER A 644 18.13 -12.11 -30.44
N ARG A 645 16.84 -11.85 -30.48
CA ARG A 645 16.26 -10.80 -31.34
C ARG A 645 16.27 -9.44 -30.68
N ILE A 646 15.95 -9.33 -29.40
CA ILE A 646 15.92 -8.06 -28.69
C ILE A 646 17.29 -7.37 -28.63
N LEU A 647 18.35 -8.18 -28.56
CA LEU A 647 19.72 -7.68 -28.57
C LEU A 647 20.12 -7.03 -29.89
N LEU A 648 19.50 -7.44 -30.99
CA LEU A 648 19.76 -6.91 -32.32
C LEU A 648 18.95 -5.66 -32.65
N LEU A 649 17.91 -5.36 -31.88
CA LEU A 649 17.08 -4.19 -32.11
C LEU A 649 17.78 -2.89 -31.70
N PRO A 650 17.57 -1.78 -32.45
CA PRO A 650 18.11 -0.48 -32.04
C PRO A 650 17.43 0.01 -30.76
N ASN A 651 18.19 0.82 -30.01
CA ASN A 651 17.63 1.49 -28.85
C ASN A 651 16.64 2.56 -29.31
N GLY A 652 15.38 2.43 -28.92
CA GLY A 652 14.35 3.43 -29.22
C GLY A 652 14.48 4.66 -28.33
N THR A 653 13.60 5.62 -28.51
CA THR A 653 13.52 6.85 -27.70
C THR A 653 13.24 6.55 -26.22
N ASN A 654 12.52 5.48 -25.94
CA ASN A 654 12.27 4.98 -24.61
C ASN A 654 12.82 3.56 -24.47
N ILE A 655 14.08 3.46 -24.08
CA ILE A 655 14.79 2.17 -23.96
C ILE A 655 14.17 1.26 -22.89
N TYR A 656 13.60 1.81 -21.85
CA TYR A 656 12.91 1.00 -20.83
C TYR A 656 11.75 0.24 -21.44
N ARG A 657 10.88 0.92 -22.18
CA ARG A 657 9.72 0.30 -22.82
C ARG A 657 10.13 -0.67 -23.92
N SER A 658 11.10 -0.31 -24.74
CA SER A 658 11.50 -1.10 -25.90
C SER A 658 12.33 -2.33 -25.57
N LYS A 659 13.16 -2.28 -24.52
CA LYS A 659 14.08 -3.37 -24.18
C LYS A 659 14.06 -3.79 -22.72
N TYR A 660 14.25 -2.84 -21.78
CA TYR A 660 14.51 -3.19 -20.39
C TYR A 660 13.35 -3.89 -19.71
N LYS A 661 12.12 -3.49 -20.03
CA LYS A 661 10.94 -4.12 -19.47
C LYS A 661 10.82 -5.59 -19.86
N GLY A 662 11.00 -5.91 -21.13
CA GLY A 662 10.98 -7.30 -21.60
C GLY A 662 12.14 -8.12 -21.02
N ILE A 663 13.32 -7.52 -20.93
CA ILE A 663 14.50 -8.18 -20.36
C ILE A 663 14.26 -8.52 -18.88
N TRP A 664 13.80 -7.57 -18.04
CA TRP A 664 13.62 -7.89 -16.64
C TRP A 664 12.49 -8.92 -16.41
N ILE A 665 11.45 -8.93 -17.24
CA ILE A 665 10.42 -9.97 -17.16
C ILE A 665 11.02 -11.33 -17.55
N SER A 666 11.84 -11.38 -18.58
CA SER A 666 12.54 -12.61 -18.99
C SER A 666 13.46 -13.14 -17.89
N LEU A 667 14.20 -12.28 -17.22
CA LEU A 667 15.02 -12.66 -16.05
C LEU A 667 14.14 -13.19 -14.91
N THR A 668 12.99 -12.62 -14.69
CA THR A 668 12.02 -13.11 -13.70
C THR A 668 11.50 -14.50 -14.05
N VAL A 669 11.17 -14.75 -15.31
CA VAL A 669 10.76 -16.08 -15.81
C VAL A 669 11.83 -17.12 -15.51
N LEU A 670 13.06 -16.85 -15.87
CA LEU A 670 14.17 -17.76 -15.62
C LEU A 670 14.47 -17.96 -14.15
N SER A 671 14.46 -16.90 -13.35
CA SER A 671 14.65 -17.00 -11.91
C SER A 671 13.62 -17.92 -11.26
N ARG A 672 12.36 -17.75 -11.63
CA ARG A 672 11.25 -18.56 -11.12
C ARG A 672 11.34 -20.03 -11.55
N ALA A 673 11.76 -20.27 -12.78
CA ALA A 673 11.96 -21.63 -13.29
C ALA A 673 13.15 -22.32 -12.61
N LEU A 674 14.25 -21.59 -12.41
CA LEU A 674 15.47 -22.15 -11.79
C LEU A 674 15.31 -22.43 -10.29
N CYS A 675 14.57 -21.62 -9.57
CA CYS A 675 14.37 -21.79 -8.12
C CYS A 675 13.07 -22.51 -7.74
N GLY A 676 12.28 -22.95 -8.72
CA GLY A 676 10.96 -23.54 -8.48
C GLY A 676 10.95 -24.98 -7.96
N ASN A 677 12.07 -25.66 -7.94
CA ASN A 677 12.24 -27.04 -7.46
C ASN A 677 11.39 -28.09 -8.18
N TYR A 678 11.04 -27.87 -9.43
CA TYR A 678 10.27 -28.80 -10.24
C TYR A 678 11.03 -29.35 -11.45
N VAL A 679 12.30 -28.96 -11.62
CA VAL A 679 13.16 -29.40 -12.71
C VAL A 679 14.46 -29.95 -12.15
N ASN A 680 14.86 -31.13 -12.59
CA ASN A 680 16.20 -31.66 -12.34
C ASN A 680 17.15 -31.17 -13.45
N PHE A 681 17.88 -30.10 -13.20
CA PHE A 681 18.75 -29.48 -14.20
C PHE A 681 19.99 -30.31 -14.58
N GLY A 682 20.40 -31.25 -13.74
CA GLY A 682 21.49 -32.16 -14.06
C GLY A 682 21.21 -33.05 -15.27
N VAL A 683 19.94 -33.28 -15.57
CA VAL A 683 19.51 -34.09 -16.72
C VAL A 683 19.92 -33.46 -18.06
N PHE A 684 19.93 -32.16 -18.16
CA PHE A 684 20.30 -31.46 -19.41
C PHE A 684 21.76 -31.74 -19.80
N GLU A 685 22.66 -31.66 -18.83
CA GLU A 685 24.08 -31.98 -19.08
C GLU A 685 24.29 -33.47 -19.38
N LEU A 686 23.62 -34.35 -18.61
CA LEU A 686 23.76 -35.79 -18.75
C LEU A 686 23.34 -36.27 -20.15
N TYR A 687 22.32 -35.73 -20.73
CA TYR A 687 21.79 -36.09 -22.05
C TYR A 687 22.23 -35.17 -23.20
N GLY A 688 23.12 -34.20 -22.90
CA GLY A 688 23.61 -33.28 -23.92
C GLY A 688 22.56 -32.31 -24.45
N ASP A 689 21.50 -32.03 -23.66
CA ASP A 689 20.47 -31.07 -24.01
C ASP A 689 20.97 -29.68 -23.66
N ARG A 690 20.96 -28.78 -24.64
CA ARG A 690 21.47 -27.42 -24.49
C ARG A 690 20.42 -26.41 -23.95
N ALA A 691 19.23 -26.85 -23.62
CA ALA A 691 18.16 -25.91 -23.19
C ALA A 691 18.60 -25.04 -22.03
N LEU A 692 19.19 -25.61 -20.98
CA LEU A 692 19.70 -24.84 -19.84
C LEU A 692 20.86 -23.93 -20.22
N ALA A 693 21.85 -24.48 -20.93
CA ALA A 693 23.04 -23.73 -21.35
C ALA A 693 22.68 -22.57 -22.24
N ASP A 694 21.79 -22.73 -23.20
CA ASP A 694 21.34 -21.70 -24.11
C ASP A 694 20.53 -20.62 -23.40
N ALA A 695 19.64 -20.99 -22.47
CA ALA A 695 18.88 -20.04 -21.66
C ALA A 695 19.80 -19.17 -20.78
N LEU A 696 20.78 -19.78 -20.12
CA LEU A 696 21.74 -19.05 -19.29
C LEU A 696 22.63 -18.12 -20.14
N ASP A 697 23.10 -18.59 -21.29
CA ASP A 697 23.92 -17.78 -22.19
C ASP A 697 23.17 -16.52 -22.67
N ILE A 698 21.98 -16.69 -23.18
CA ILE A 698 21.19 -15.54 -23.68
C ILE A 698 20.78 -14.58 -22.57
N SER A 699 20.46 -15.09 -21.39
CA SER A 699 20.09 -14.27 -20.25
C SER A 699 21.26 -13.41 -19.75
N LEU A 700 22.46 -13.97 -19.72
CA LEU A 700 23.68 -13.25 -19.39
C LEU A 700 24.00 -12.18 -20.45
N LYS A 701 23.85 -12.50 -21.73
CA LYS A 701 24.03 -11.52 -22.80
C LYS A 701 23.02 -10.35 -22.69
N MET A 702 21.76 -10.63 -22.41
CA MET A 702 20.74 -9.61 -22.19
C MET A 702 21.13 -8.71 -21.00
N THR A 703 21.51 -9.31 -19.91
CA THR A 703 21.88 -8.63 -18.67
C THR A 703 23.07 -7.72 -18.86
N LEU A 704 24.12 -8.23 -19.48
CA LEU A 704 25.38 -7.51 -19.71
C LEU A 704 25.27 -6.42 -20.79
N SER A 705 24.23 -6.46 -21.60
CA SER A 705 23.92 -5.38 -22.54
C SER A 705 23.44 -4.08 -21.87
N ILE A 706 23.05 -4.17 -20.60
CA ILE A 706 22.51 -3.04 -19.83
C ILE A 706 23.61 -2.43 -18.97
N PRO A 707 23.89 -1.09 -19.08
CA PRO A 707 24.83 -0.42 -18.20
C PRO A 707 24.41 -0.51 -16.73
N LEU A 708 25.36 -0.64 -15.83
CA LEU A 708 25.09 -0.73 -14.38
C LEU A 708 24.29 0.48 -13.86
N SER A 709 24.56 1.67 -14.39
CA SER A 709 23.82 2.90 -14.05
C SER A 709 22.31 2.75 -14.32
N ASP A 710 21.95 2.12 -15.44
CA ASP A 710 20.55 1.89 -15.80
C ASP A 710 19.91 0.80 -14.93
N ILE A 711 20.67 -0.24 -14.61
CA ILE A 711 20.21 -1.27 -13.66
C ILE A 711 19.86 -0.64 -12.31
N LEU A 712 20.69 0.25 -11.81
CA LEU A 712 20.46 0.94 -10.53
C LEU A 712 19.32 1.96 -10.59
N THR A 713 19.09 2.56 -11.76
CA THR A 713 18.07 3.61 -11.95
C THR A 713 16.66 3.04 -11.97
N PHE A 714 16.44 1.93 -12.64
CA PHE A 714 15.11 1.35 -12.83
C PHE A 714 14.80 0.29 -11.77
N LYS A 715 13.97 0.62 -10.82
CA LYS A 715 13.66 -0.22 -9.64
C LYS A 715 13.26 -1.66 -9.99
N LYS A 716 12.39 -1.85 -10.98
CA LYS A 716 11.94 -3.20 -11.37
C LYS A 716 13.03 -3.99 -12.05
N LEU A 717 13.82 -3.33 -12.89
CA LEU A 717 14.99 -3.93 -13.52
C LEU A 717 16.05 -4.31 -12.48
N SER A 718 16.32 -3.42 -11.54
CA SER A 718 17.23 -3.67 -10.41
C SER A 718 16.84 -4.91 -9.61
N LYS A 719 15.57 -5.00 -9.21
CA LYS A 719 15.05 -6.15 -8.47
C LYS A 719 15.15 -7.45 -9.25
N ALA A 720 14.83 -7.43 -10.52
CA ALA A 720 14.92 -8.62 -11.38
C ALA A 720 16.38 -9.05 -11.59
N TYR A 721 17.26 -8.10 -11.82
CA TYR A 721 18.68 -8.36 -12.01
C TYR A 721 19.32 -9.00 -10.77
N TYR A 722 19.18 -8.39 -9.62
CA TYR A 722 19.78 -8.89 -8.40
C TYR A 722 19.13 -10.20 -7.92
N GLY A 723 17.81 -10.35 -8.11
CA GLY A 723 17.13 -11.60 -7.84
C GLY A 723 17.62 -12.73 -8.76
N TYR A 724 17.86 -12.45 -10.01
CA TYR A 724 18.41 -13.41 -10.96
C TYR A 724 19.87 -13.80 -10.60
N MET A 725 20.69 -12.80 -10.25
CA MET A 725 22.07 -13.06 -9.80
C MET A 725 22.08 -13.91 -8.53
N GLU A 726 21.25 -13.65 -7.56
CA GLU A 726 21.11 -14.48 -6.38
C GLU A 726 20.81 -15.94 -6.75
N VAL A 727 19.86 -16.18 -7.64
CA VAL A 727 19.51 -17.53 -8.10
C VAL A 727 20.69 -18.21 -8.78
N LEU A 728 21.41 -17.51 -9.65
CA LEU A 728 22.58 -18.06 -10.35
C LEU A 728 23.70 -18.46 -9.40
N PHE A 729 24.02 -17.62 -8.43
CA PHE A 729 25.10 -17.87 -7.48
C PHE A 729 24.74 -18.92 -6.43
N ASN A 730 23.47 -19.02 -6.06
CA ASN A 730 23.03 -19.96 -5.02
C ASN A 730 22.86 -21.40 -5.53
N ASN A 731 22.82 -21.61 -6.83
CA ASN A 731 22.64 -22.93 -7.44
C ASN A 731 23.97 -23.48 -7.92
N HIS A 732 24.33 -24.69 -7.47
CA HIS A 732 25.60 -25.34 -7.79
C HIS A 732 25.79 -25.66 -9.28
N ILE A 733 24.72 -25.70 -10.07
CA ILE A 733 24.81 -25.95 -11.52
C ILE A 733 24.99 -24.61 -12.26
N THR A 734 24.18 -23.60 -11.92
CA THR A 734 24.17 -22.33 -12.64
C THR A 734 25.35 -21.42 -12.30
N ILE A 735 25.96 -21.58 -11.12
CA ILE A 735 27.14 -20.81 -10.73
C ILE A 735 28.29 -21.04 -11.73
N ASN A 736 28.41 -22.22 -12.29
CA ASN A 736 29.42 -22.58 -13.27
C ASN A 736 29.36 -21.68 -14.50
N SER A 737 28.18 -21.25 -14.93
CA SER A 737 27.98 -20.35 -16.07
C SER A 737 28.57 -18.97 -15.81
N VAL A 738 28.49 -18.49 -14.59
CA VAL A 738 29.09 -17.21 -14.17
C VAL A 738 30.59 -17.32 -14.04
N LEU A 739 31.08 -18.42 -13.44
CA LEU A 739 32.52 -18.65 -13.23
C LEU A 739 33.27 -18.88 -14.54
N ASN A 740 32.60 -19.39 -15.57
CA ASN A 740 33.22 -19.65 -16.88
C ASN A 740 33.31 -18.40 -17.77
N LEU A 741 32.78 -17.26 -17.32
CA LEU A 741 32.92 -15.99 -18.03
C LEU A 741 34.38 -15.50 -18.00
N ASP A 742 34.71 -14.60 -18.90
CA ASP A 742 35.98 -13.89 -18.84
C ASP A 742 36.12 -13.06 -17.57
N THR A 743 37.34 -12.83 -17.13
CA THR A 743 37.60 -12.16 -15.83
C THR A 743 37.00 -10.74 -15.78
N SER A 744 37.05 -9.98 -16.86
CA SER A 744 36.47 -8.63 -16.88
C SER A 744 34.96 -8.66 -16.64
N THR A 745 34.27 -9.57 -17.26
CA THR A 745 32.81 -9.75 -17.10
C THR A 745 32.45 -10.24 -15.69
N PHE A 746 33.19 -11.23 -15.20
CA PHE A 746 33.03 -11.74 -13.84
C PHE A 746 33.22 -10.61 -12.80
N VAL A 747 34.29 -9.84 -12.93
CA VAL A 747 34.54 -8.68 -12.03
C VAL A 747 33.44 -7.66 -12.14
N HIS A 748 32.92 -7.39 -13.33
CA HIS A 748 31.79 -6.47 -13.51
C HIS A 748 30.54 -6.94 -12.74
N ILE A 749 30.21 -8.22 -12.83
CA ILE A 749 29.07 -8.79 -12.11
C ILE A 749 29.28 -8.67 -10.59
N VAL A 750 30.45 -9.03 -10.08
CA VAL A 750 30.75 -8.98 -8.64
C VAL A 750 30.74 -7.54 -8.13
N THR A 751 31.27 -6.62 -8.91
CA THR A 751 31.22 -5.18 -8.60
C THR A 751 29.78 -4.66 -8.57
N SER A 752 28.92 -5.17 -9.45
CA SER A 752 27.48 -4.82 -9.40
C SER A 752 26.79 -5.33 -8.12
N LEU A 753 27.19 -6.48 -7.63
CA LEU A 753 26.71 -7.01 -6.34
C LEU A 753 27.17 -6.12 -5.17
N GLU A 754 28.39 -5.63 -5.19
CA GLU A 754 28.90 -4.65 -4.21
C GLU A 754 28.07 -3.37 -4.24
N SER A 755 27.74 -2.84 -5.43
CA SER A 755 26.88 -1.67 -5.58
C SER A 755 25.48 -1.92 -5.00
N GLY A 756 24.93 -3.11 -5.17
CA GLY A 756 23.65 -3.51 -4.59
C GLY A 756 23.69 -3.58 -3.06
N LEU A 757 24.79 -4.02 -2.48
CA LEU A 757 25.01 -4.03 -1.03
C LEU A 757 24.93 -2.63 -0.43
N LYS A 758 25.50 -1.64 -1.11
CA LYS A 758 25.55 -0.24 -0.68
C LYS A 758 24.24 0.52 -0.96
N GLY A 759 23.30 -0.07 -1.69
CA GLY A 759 22.03 0.55 -2.04
C GLY A 759 21.07 0.68 -0.88
N LEU A 760 20.08 1.55 -1.03
CA LEU A 760 19.08 1.82 0.00
C LEU A 760 18.02 0.73 0.16
N ASP A 761 17.84 -0.11 -0.86
CA ASP A 761 16.85 -1.21 -0.82
C ASP A 761 17.41 -2.40 -0.04
N THR A 762 16.86 -2.62 1.15
CA THR A 762 17.28 -3.71 2.05
C THR A 762 17.09 -5.09 1.42
N GLY A 763 16.07 -5.29 0.60
CA GLY A 763 15.83 -6.55 -0.10
C GLY A 763 16.93 -6.85 -1.11
N ILE A 764 17.33 -5.86 -1.90
CA ILE A 764 18.44 -5.98 -2.86
C ILE A 764 19.76 -6.22 -2.13
N SER A 765 20.02 -5.48 -1.06
CA SER A 765 21.21 -5.69 -0.23
C SER A 765 21.30 -7.13 0.31
N THR A 766 20.18 -7.66 0.76
CA THR A 766 20.09 -9.05 1.23
C THR A 766 20.37 -10.07 0.12
N GLN A 767 19.83 -9.86 -1.06
CA GLN A 767 20.08 -10.72 -2.22
C GLN A 767 21.55 -10.69 -2.65
N CYS A 768 22.15 -9.51 -2.69
CA CYS A 768 23.58 -9.36 -3.00
C CYS A 768 24.45 -10.01 -1.95
N ALA A 769 24.12 -9.88 -0.67
CA ALA A 769 24.82 -10.57 0.42
C ALA A 769 24.75 -12.09 0.26
N SER A 770 23.59 -12.63 -0.07
CA SER A 770 23.39 -14.06 -0.35
C SER A 770 24.23 -14.54 -1.52
N ALA A 771 24.27 -13.80 -2.61
CA ALA A 771 25.08 -14.14 -3.78
C ALA A 771 26.58 -14.13 -3.47
N ILE A 772 27.07 -13.12 -2.77
CA ILE A 772 28.47 -13.01 -2.37
C ILE A 772 28.83 -14.11 -1.38
N ASP A 773 27.97 -14.42 -0.43
CA ASP A 773 28.17 -15.54 0.50
C ASP A 773 28.34 -16.87 -0.24
N SER A 774 27.47 -17.13 -1.21
CA SER A 774 27.55 -18.34 -2.03
C SER A 774 28.85 -18.43 -2.82
N LEU A 775 29.29 -17.31 -3.40
CA LEU A 775 30.55 -17.23 -4.11
C LEU A 775 31.76 -17.48 -3.20
N ALA A 776 31.80 -16.81 -2.06
CA ALA A 776 32.86 -16.97 -1.07
C ALA A 776 32.88 -18.38 -0.46
N ALA A 777 31.70 -18.93 -0.18
CA ALA A 777 31.57 -20.29 0.31
C ALA A 777 32.03 -21.32 -0.73
N PHE A 778 31.73 -21.10 -2.00
CA PHE A 778 32.20 -21.94 -3.10
C PHE A 778 33.73 -21.92 -3.16
N TYR A 779 34.37 -20.77 -3.06
CA TYR A 779 35.82 -20.63 -3.02
C TYR A 779 36.39 -21.37 -1.82
N PHE A 780 35.85 -21.12 -0.63
CA PHE A 780 36.32 -21.78 0.59
C PHE A 780 36.23 -23.29 0.51
N ASN A 781 35.09 -23.83 0.13
CA ASN A 781 34.83 -25.28 0.10
C ASN A 781 35.61 -26.01 -0.99
N ASN A 782 35.91 -25.36 -2.11
CA ASN A 782 36.51 -26.03 -3.26
C ASN A 782 37.99 -25.70 -3.45
N ILE A 783 38.52 -24.64 -2.86
CA ILE A 783 39.91 -24.21 -3.04
C ILE A 783 40.64 -24.17 -1.72
N THR A 784 40.12 -23.48 -0.70
CA THR A 784 40.82 -23.27 0.58
C THR A 784 40.79 -24.47 1.47
N ALA A 785 39.66 -25.16 1.59
CA ALA A 785 39.44 -26.32 2.46
C ALA A 785 39.16 -27.63 1.68
N GLY A 786 39.27 -27.60 0.37
CA GLY A 786 38.92 -28.75 -0.49
C GLY A 786 39.99 -29.86 -0.42
N ASP A 787 39.58 -31.05 -0.01
CA ASP A 787 40.46 -32.24 0.00
C ASP A 787 40.54 -32.94 -1.37
N ASN A 788 39.65 -32.57 -2.30
CA ASN A 788 39.57 -33.14 -3.64
C ASN A 788 40.19 -32.18 -4.69
N PRO A 789 40.66 -32.71 -5.84
CA PRO A 789 41.15 -31.87 -6.91
C PRO A 789 40.05 -30.90 -7.34
N PRO A 790 40.39 -29.57 -7.52
CA PRO A 790 39.43 -28.58 -7.82
C PRO A 790 38.73 -28.82 -9.16
N SER A 791 37.43 -28.58 -9.23
CA SER A 791 36.64 -28.64 -10.47
C SER A 791 37.12 -27.57 -11.47
N PRO A 792 36.84 -27.72 -12.78
CA PRO A 792 37.17 -26.67 -13.75
C PRO A 792 36.58 -25.29 -13.38
N ALA A 793 35.39 -25.24 -12.79
CA ALA A 793 34.76 -24.00 -12.30
C ALA A 793 35.54 -23.38 -11.13
N ALA A 794 36.00 -24.21 -10.20
CA ALA A 794 36.85 -23.77 -9.10
C ALA A 794 38.18 -23.21 -9.56
N LEU A 795 38.79 -23.83 -10.57
CA LEU A 795 40.03 -23.35 -11.20
C LEU A 795 39.81 -21.99 -11.90
N ASN A 796 38.70 -21.82 -12.59
CA ASN A 796 38.32 -20.53 -13.18
C ASN A 796 38.14 -19.44 -12.12
N LEU A 797 37.49 -19.72 -11.02
CA LEU A 797 37.35 -18.76 -9.92
C LEU A 797 38.71 -18.39 -9.32
N ALA A 798 39.58 -19.41 -9.09
CA ALA A 798 40.93 -19.13 -8.60
C ALA A 798 41.71 -18.24 -9.56
N ARG A 799 41.58 -18.43 -10.87
CA ARG A 799 42.17 -17.57 -11.89
C ARG A 799 41.63 -16.16 -11.83
N HIS A 800 40.31 -15.95 -11.72
CA HIS A 800 39.71 -14.63 -11.61
C HIS A 800 40.22 -13.87 -10.38
N ILE A 801 40.30 -14.55 -9.25
CA ILE A 801 40.80 -13.94 -8.03
C ILE A 801 42.32 -13.69 -8.11
N GLY A 802 43.07 -14.57 -8.79
CA GLY A 802 44.47 -14.37 -9.05
C GLY A 802 44.79 -13.15 -9.93
N GLU A 803 43.93 -12.86 -10.90
CA GLU A 803 44.07 -11.70 -11.78
C GLU A 803 43.64 -10.38 -11.07
N LEU A 804 42.71 -10.44 -10.12
CA LEU A 804 42.30 -9.29 -9.30
C LEU A 804 42.27 -9.68 -7.80
N PRO A 805 43.43 -9.74 -7.12
CA PRO A 805 43.50 -10.15 -5.72
C PRO A 805 42.76 -9.23 -4.75
N SER A 806 42.50 -8.00 -5.16
CA SER A 806 41.82 -6.99 -4.32
C SER A 806 40.28 -7.12 -4.27
N LEU A 807 39.70 -8.01 -5.07
CA LEU A 807 38.25 -8.12 -5.21
C LEU A 807 37.53 -8.48 -3.90
N PHE A 808 37.91 -9.60 -3.30
CA PHE A 808 37.33 -10.02 -2.03
C PHE A 808 37.69 -9.12 -0.85
N PRO A 809 38.94 -8.64 -0.71
CA PRO A 809 39.26 -7.64 0.32
C PRO A 809 38.42 -6.39 0.23
N GLN A 810 38.18 -5.86 -0.94
CA GLN A 810 37.34 -4.67 -1.15
C GLN A 810 35.89 -4.92 -0.73
N ILE A 811 35.33 -6.07 -1.06
CA ILE A 811 33.96 -6.43 -0.66
C ILE A 811 33.86 -6.59 0.85
N LEU A 812 34.85 -7.25 1.49
CA LEU A 812 34.89 -7.38 2.93
C LEU A 812 34.95 -6.02 3.63
N LYS A 813 35.78 -5.12 3.12
CA LYS A 813 35.83 -3.73 3.61
C LYS A 813 34.49 -3.01 3.50
N SER A 814 33.83 -3.12 2.35
CA SER A 814 32.50 -2.52 2.13
C SER A 814 31.47 -3.07 3.08
N LEU A 815 31.48 -4.37 3.33
CA LEU A 815 30.56 -5.00 4.28
C LEU A 815 30.79 -4.51 5.73
N PHE A 816 32.04 -4.37 6.17
CA PHE A 816 32.34 -3.81 7.47
C PHE A 816 31.94 -2.34 7.59
N GLU A 817 32.18 -1.55 6.55
CA GLU A 817 31.76 -0.14 6.52
C GLU A 817 30.23 -0.03 6.70
N ILE A 818 29.45 -0.86 6.01
CA ILE A 818 27.99 -0.90 6.15
C ILE A 818 27.59 -1.27 7.58
N ILE A 819 28.21 -2.31 8.16
CA ILE A 819 27.90 -2.74 9.53
C ILE A 819 28.24 -1.69 10.56
N ILE A 820 29.37 -1.02 10.39
CA ILE A 820 29.90 -0.06 11.37
C ILE A 820 29.14 1.28 11.29
N PHE A 821 28.95 1.81 10.08
CA PHE A 821 28.51 3.19 9.89
C PHE A 821 27.05 3.34 9.49
N GLU A 822 26.42 2.30 8.94
CA GLU A 822 25.04 2.36 8.49
C GLU A 822 24.10 1.64 9.47
N ASP A 823 22.85 2.10 9.51
CA ASP A 823 21.81 1.43 10.31
C ASP A 823 21.08 0.38 9.45
N ALA A 824 21.84 -0.64 9.05
CA ALA A 824 21.34 -1.68 8.19
C ALA A 824 20.37 -2.61 8.94
N GLY A 825 19.11 -2.65 8.46
CA GLY A 825 18.09 -3.55 9.01
C GLY A 825 18.34 -5.04 8.72
N ASN A 826 19.25 -5.35 7.80
CA ASN A 826 19.58 -6.71 7.36
C ASN A 826 20.94 -7.24 7.87
N GLN A 827 21.35 -6.82 9.04
CA GLN A 827 22.64 -7.21 9.64
C GLN A 827 22.86 -8.72 9.65
N TRP A 828 21.82 -9.51 9.93
CA TRP A 828 21.87 -10.95 9.90
C TRP A 828 22.34 -11.48 8.54
N SER A 829 21.77 -10.97 7.46
CA SER A 829 22.13 -11.35 6.11
C SER A 829 23.54 -10.94 5.73
N LEU A 830 23.99 -9.76 6.17
CA LEU A 830 25.33 -9.23 5.91
C LEU A 830 26.43 -10.00 6.68
N SER A 831 26.10 -10.60 7.80
CA SER A 831 27.08 -11.40 8.57
C SER A 831 27.54 -12.65 7.83
N ARG A 832 26.69 -13.20 6.98
CA ARG A 832 26.97 -14.44 6.24
C ARG A 832 28.18 -14.30 5.29
N PRO A 833 28.17 -13.35 4.35
CA PRO A 833 29.33 -13.17 3.46
C PRO A 833 30.56 -12.67 4.20
N ILE A 834 30.44 -11.92 5.29
CA ILE A 834 31.59 -11.48 6.09
C ILE A 834 32.34 -12.69 6.63
N LEU A 835 31.67 -13.64 7.24
CA LEU A 835 32.30 -14.85 7.75
C LEU A 835 32.95 -15.67 6.61
N SER A 836 32.23 -15.88 5.52
CA SER A 836 32.75 -16.64 4.38
C SER A 836 34.01 -16.02 3.79
N LEU A 837 34.08 -14.71 3.67
CA LEU A 837 35.22 -13.96 3.18
C LEU A 837 36.40 -14.03 4.18
N ILE A 838 36.16 -13.93 5.47
CA ILE A 838 37.18 -14.08 6.52
C ILE A 838 37.81 -15.50 6.44
N MET A 839 36.99 -16.53 6.23
CA MET A 839 37.44 -17.92 6.15
C MET A 839 38.32 -18.20 4.91
N ILE A 840 38.19 -17.43 3.86
CA ILE A 840 39.01 -17.55 2.65
C ILE A 840 40.47 -17.20 2.95
N SER A 841 40.71 -16.13 3.69
CA SER A 841 42.03 -15.60 3.96
C SER A 841 42.13 -14.88 5.29
N GLU A 842 42.89 -15.45 6.23
CA GLU A 842 43.20 -14.79 7.52
C GLU A 842 43.99 -13.51 7.32
N GLN A 843 44.83 -13.46 6.28
CA GLN A 843 45.61 -12.27 5.94
C GLN A 843 44.72 -11.09 5.58
N MET A 844 43.67 -11.32 4.79
CA MET A 844 42.68 -10.30 4.40
C MET A 844 42.02 -9.66 5.62
N PHE A 845 41.67 -10.46 6.61
CA PHE A 845 41.08 -9.99 7.86
C PHE A 845 42.10 -9.23 8.71
N SER A 846 43.34 -9.75 8.77
CA SER A 846 44.44 -9.11 9.47
C SER A 846 44.78 -7.74 8.86
N ASP A 847 44.81 -7.62 7.53
CA ASP A 847 45.05 -6.37 6.84
C ASP A 847 43.97 -5.33 7.11
N LEU A 848 42.70 -5.77 7.13
CA LEU A 848 41.59 -4.89 7.47
C LEU A 848 41.69 -4.37 8.92
N ARG A 849 42.09 -5.25 9.83
CA ARG A 849 42.31 -4.93 11.26
C ARG A 849 43.44 -3.92 11.45
N SER A 850 44.48 -3.95 10.64
CA SER A 850 45.67 -3.09 10.74
C SER A 850 45.54 -1.75 10.02
N GLN A 851 44.44 -1.48 9.29
CA GLN A 851 44.21 -0.18 8.61
C GLN A 851 44.11 0.96 9.64
N PRO A 852 44.79 2.11 9.38
CA PRO A 852 44.73 3.23 10.27
C PRO A 852 43.38 3.93 10.23
N LEU A 853 42.59 3.74 11.25
CA LEU A 853 41.41 4.54 11.58
C LEU A 853 41.69 5.32 12.85
N ASP A 854 41.16 6.50 13.01
CA ASP A 854 41.40 7.44 14.11
C ASP A 854 41.11 6.89 15.55
N GLN A 855 40.71 5.63 15.64
CA GLN A 855 40.38 4.94 16.91
C GLN A 855 41.02 3.55 17.00
N GLN A 856 42.27 3.42 16.63
CA GLN A 856 43.00 2.18 16.40
C GLN A 856 42.99 1.17 17.56
N GLN A 857 43.11 1.59 18.79
CA GLN A 857 43.20 0.66 19.93
C GLN A 857 41.84 0.01 20.25
N ARG A 858 40.75 0.74 20.07
CA ARG A 858 39.39 0.24 20.32
C ARG A 858 38.93 -0.73 19.29
N LEU A 859 39.19 -0.43 18.01
CA LEU A 859 38.86 -1.29 16.88
C LEU A 859 39.56 -2.63 17.01
N SER A 860 40.86 -2.64 17.38
CA SER A 860 41.60 -3.89 17.52
C SER A 860 40.99 -4.80 18.60
N GLN A 861 40.60 -4.24 19.74
CA GLN A 861 39.96 -5.03 20.82
C GLN A 861 38.59 -5.55 20.44
N CYS A 862 37.81 -4.76 19.69
CA CYS A 862 36.51 -5.21 19.19
C CYS A 862 36.65 -6.34 18.15
N PHE A 863 37.64 -6.25 17.27
CA PHE A 863 37.94 -7.30 16.29
C PHE A 863 38.41 -8.59 16.94
N ASP A 864 39.14 -8.54 18.07
CA ASP A 864 39.55 -9.73 18.80
C ASP A 864 38.36 -10.55 19.31
N LYS A 865 37.29 -9.86 19.74
CA LYS A 865 36.08 -10.49 20.23
C LYS A 865 35.23 -11.11 19.10
N LEU A 866 35.37 -10.60 17.87
CA LEU A 866 34.54 -11.03 16.72
C LEU A 866 34.75 -12.50 16.41
N MET A 867 35.99 -13.01 16.50
CA MET A 867 36.33 -14.40 16.18
C MET A 867 36.34 -15.31 17.42
N THR A 868 35.85 -14.87 18.58
CA THR A 868 35.79 -15.70 19.78
C THR A 868 34.88 -16.90 19.58
N ASP A 869 35.37 -18.09 19.82
CA ASP A 869 34.67 -19.38 19.65
C ASP A 869 34.19 -19.65 18.22
N VAL A 870 34.72 -18.96 17.24
CA VAL A 870 34.44 -19.19 15.82
C VAL A 870 35.51 -20.14 15.27
N THR A 871 35.05 -21.28 14.74
CA THR A 871 35.92 -22.29 14.14
C THR A 871 36.07 -22.04 12.63
N ARG A 872 37.04 -22.67 12.00
CA ARG A 872 37.26 -22.54 10.55
C ARG A 872 36.25 -23.39 9.75
N SER A 873 35.01 -23.03 9.83
CA SER A 873 33.88 -23.74 9.23
C SER A 873 32.76 -22.82 8.83
N LEU A 874 32.00 -23.17 7.81
CA LEU A 874 30.79 -22.49 7.39
C LEU A 874 29.50 -23.22 7.80
N GLU A 875 29.61 -24.11 8.80
CA GLU A 875 28.45 -24.79 9.35
C GLU A 875 27.48 -23.82 10.05
N PRO A 876 26.16 -24.11 10.10
CA PRO A 876 25.15 -23.21 10.65
C PRO A 876 25.46 -22.73 12.07
N LYS A 877 25.92 -23.60 12.98
CA LYS A 877 26.27 -23.23 14.35
C LYS A 877 27.39 -22.20 14.42
N ASN A 878 28.39 -22.34 13.56
CA ASN A 878 29.52 -21.43 13.49
C ASN A 878 29.09 -20.07 12.90
N ARG A 879 28.22 -20.08 11.91
CA ARG A 879 27.65 -18.89 11.32
C ARG A 879 26.79 -18.11 12.32
N ASP A 880 26.00 -18.81 13.13
CA ASP A 880 25.17 -18.19 14.15
C ASP A 880 26.01 -17.57 15.28
N ARG A 881 27.08 -18.27 15.71
CA ARG A 881 28.02 -17.73 16.67
C ARG A 881 28.68 -16.45 16.15
N PHE A 882 29.15 -16.46 14.93
CA PHE A 882 29.73 -15.28 14.31
C PHE A 882 28.74 -14.11 14.22
N THR A 883 27.50 -14.38 13.85
CA THR A 883 26.45 -13.35 13.80
C THR A 883 26.20 -12.71 15.16
N GLN A 884 26.17 -13.51 16.24
CA GLN A 884 26.07 -13.02 17.61
C GLN A 884 27.27 -12.14 17.97
N ASN A 885 28.48 -12.59 17.66
CA ASN A 885 29.68 -11.82 17.88
C ASN A 885 29.69 -10.49 17.11
N LEU A 886 29.21 -10.51 15.89
CA LEU A 886 29.09 -9.31 15.04
C LEU A 886 28.07 -8.30 15.61
N THR A 887 27.00 -8.80 16.18
CA THR A 887 26.01 -7.94 16.85
C THR A 887 26.63 -7.25 18.08
N THR A 888 27.37 -8.00 18.87
CA THR A 888 28.11 -7.45 20.02
C THR A 888 29.20 -6.45 19.57
N PHE A 889 29.92 -6.79 18.51
CA PHE A 889 30.93 -5.93 17.89
C PHE A 889 30.32 -4.57 17.48
N ARG A 890 29.21 -4.62 16.76
CA ARG A 890 28.49 -3.41 16.34
C ARG A 890 28.03 -2.56 17.52
N HIS A 891 27.48 -3.22 18.54
CA HIS A 891 27.02 -2.54 19.75
C HIS A 891 28.20 -1.87 20.49
N ASP A 892 29.28 -2.59 20.72
CA ASP A 892 30.47 -2.10 21.44
C ASP A 892 31.14 -0.96 20.69
N PHE A 893 31.13 -1.02 19.36
CA PHE A 893 31.69 0.04 18.52
C PHE A 893 30.87 1.32 18.56
N ARG A 894 29.52 1.18 18.55
CA ARG A 894 28.59 2.33 18.54
C ARG A 894 28.28 2.90 19.90
N ALA A 895 28.39 2.13 20.98
CA ALA A 895 28.06 2.58 22.34
C ALA A 895 29.08 3.55 22.95
N LYS A 896 30.21 3.71 22.32
CA LYS A 896 31.32 4.55 22.76
C LYS A 896 31.72 5.57 21.69
#